data_2537590a88e562e4279073b9577cae56
#
_entry.id   2537590a88e562e4279073b9577cae56
#
_cell.length_a   1.000
_cell.length_b   1.000
_cell.length_c   1.000
_cell.angle_alpha   90.00
_cell.angle_beta   90.00
_cell.angle_gamma   90.00
#
_symmetry.space_group_name_H-M   'P 1'
#
loop_
_entity.id
_entity.type
_entity.pdbx_description
1 polymer ?
#
loop_
_entity_poly.entity_id
_entity_poly.type
_entity_poly.pdbx_seq_one_letter_code
_entity_poly.pdbx_strand_id
1 'polypeptide(L)'
;MKINRVTLYNFSSYVGENTIALDTHGVQNIILIGGNNGAGKTSFFTAIKLALYGPQCFRFQDKNNRYTARIKELINHDAFLSNNVKSYVEVEIDLPTDRAHTLYTIRREWSFIEKRLHETYSVYKDQHLLADKNLDFFQNYLFSVIPPNLFDFFFFDGEEIGDFFATGNYSNYIKNAVLTLSGYDTFNIIQKFCDSYIGEEEGNEDYDQVAKLVEQEEANLSAYATRSSALESQKQQLTAQLVSAQEEKESLDHQFSRSGGLTAKEQERLETQRAIQERVKSDKAKRIREFVESMMPLYITKDLATVAYKQLKDERAVRQYHTICDLLDAQTIRDVLEQQPNCDTAQVPALAQAISNGIAKKALPSFPLESFTSIHDLSQEQESQVISDIVRTQYFAEVDAPQLIKAIAEKKKASQKYDEISKKIREALPTVDAAAYFERVRFLTERIAAYEDSLESVENQIAELEATITDQKALVERLRKALFAKAKDRTAHEFTARISQVMQRMISDVTQEKFHQIESLALEMFNKIIRKENFVQLIELDDNFNVNLYKKQIYTTHELLLLANNIGWDALEKRLGSAGLKEAAHLLTNDSIDELRRYFSGKIVTDQISFQDDIELPLYNRVELNQLSKGEKQVFILSLYWAIIKTSNQAVPFIIDTPFARIDTEHREQISALFFPNISGQVIILSTDEEVVGSYRAIIQPHIAHEYLLEYNVEQGCTSVQPGYFKEAKA
;
A
#
# COMPACT_ATOMS: atom_id res chain seq x y z
N MET A 1 11.18 -7.34 -1.02
CA MET A 1 12.34 -6.75 -0.33
C MET A 1 13.24 -7.85 0.20
N LYS A 2 14.58 -7.68 0.17
CA LYS A 2 15.55 -8.54 0.86
C LYS A 2 16.58 -7.68 1.58
N ILE A 3 17.13 -8.17 2.68
CA ILE A 3 18.26 -7.55 3.39
C ILE A 3 19.52 -8.29 2.94
N ASN A 4 20.43 -7.58 2.29
CA ASN A 4 21.66 -8.22 1.75
C ASN A 4 22.82 -8.18 2.74
N ARG A 5 22.90 -7.12 3.55
CA ARG A 5 24.01 -6.93 4.47
C ARG A 5 23.61 -6.02 5.63
N VAL A 6 24.14 -6.30 6.79
CA VAL A 6 24.03 -5.46 7.98
C VAL A 6 25.43 -5.18 8.51
N THR A 7 25.76 -3.92 8.74
CA THR A 7 27.00 -3.49 9.33
C THR A 7 26.74 -2.71 10.62
N LEU A 8 27.38 -3.12 11.68
CA LEU A 8 27.31 -2.54 13.02
C LEU A 8 28.68 -1.97 13.38
N TYR A 9 28.72 -0.72 13.79
CA TYR A 9 29.94 -0.08 14.27
C TYR A 9 29.72 0.50 15.64
N ASN A 10 30.45 -0.01 16.63
CA ASN A 10 30.35 0.40 18.04
C ASN A 10 28.91 0.46 18.55
N PHE A 11 28.13 -0.58 18.26
CA PHE A 11 26.71 -0.64 18.59
C PHE A 11 26.44 -1.76 19.61
N SER A 12 25.87 -1.42 20.75
CA SER A 12 25.56 -2.31 21.85
C SER A 12 26.81 -3.15 22.26
N SER A 13 26.77 -4.46 22.18
CA SER A 13 27.89 -5.34 22.46
C SER A 13 28.95 -5.44 21.34
N TYR A 14 28.67 -4.85 20.15
CA TYR A 14 29.57 -4.91 19.00
C TYR A 14 30.59 -3.78 19.04
N VAL A 15 31.86 -4.11 19.11
CA VAL A 15 33.00 -3.17 19.09
C VAL A 15 33.60 -3.16 17.69
N GLY A 16 33.96 -1.96 17.19
CA GLY A 16 34.50 -1.80 15.85
C GLY A 16 33.44 -2.12 14.77
N GLU A 17 33.92 -2.42 13.58
CA GLU A 17 33.06 -2.74 12.44
C GLU A 17 32.76 -4.24 12.34
N ASN A 18 31.51 -4.59 12.44
CA ASN A 18 31.01 -5.96 12.30
C ASN A 18 30.03 -6.02 11.15
N THR A 19 30.38 -6.76 10.11
CA THR A 19 29.56 -6.89 8.90
C THR A 19 29.06 -8.31 8.75
N ILE A 20 27.75 -8.47 8.55
CA ILE A 20 27.07 -9.74 8.38
C ILE A 20 26.37 -9.72 7.02
N ALA A 21 26.78 -10.63 6.13
CA ALA A 21 26.12 -10.82 4.84
C ALA A 21 24.86 -11.68 5.03
N LEU A 22 23.77 -11.25 4.39
CA LEU A 22 22.44 -11.88 4.52
C LEU A 22 21.82 -12.18 3.15
N ASP A 23 22.60 -12.09 2.09
CA ASP A 23 22.12 -12.38 0.74
C ASP A 23 21.67 -13.84 0.60
N THR A 24 20.63 -14.04 -0.20
CA THR A 24 19.99 -15.36 -0.41
C THR A 24 19.85 -15.65 -1.88
N HIS A 25 20.05 -16.92 -2.28
CA HIS A 25 20.04 -17.35 -3.68
C HIS A 25 19.19 -18.61 -3.89
N GLY A 26 18.22 -18.51 -4.80
CA GLY A 26 17.39 -19.66 -5.21
C GLY A 26 16.65 -20.30 -4.03
N VAL A 27 16.92 -21.57 -3.76
CA VAL A 27 16.31 -22.35 -2.66
C VAL A 27 16.97 -22.10 -1.30
N GLN A 28 18.17 -21.49 -1.29
CA GLN A 28 18.89 -21.14 -0.06
C GLN A 28 18.39 -19.78 0.42
N ASN A 29 17.33 -19.81 1.20
CA ASN A 29 16.63 -18.62 1.69
C ASN A 29 16.75 -18.42 3.20
N ILE A 30 17.50 -19.28 3.92
CA ILE A 30 17.66 -19.22 5.37
C ILE A 30 19.06 -18.73 5.74
N ILE A 31 19.12 -17.76 6.63
CA ILE A 31 20.34 -17.32 7.32
C ILE A 31 20.24 -17.75 8.78
N LEU A 32 21.21 -18.50 9.25
CA LEU A 32 21.24 -19.01 10.61
C LEU A 32 22.29 -18.27 11.44
N ILE A 33 21.85 -17.60 12.50
CA ILE A 33 22.71 -16.84 13.40
C ILE A 33 22.59 -17.45 14.79
N GLY A 34 23.61 -18.19 15.20
CA GLY A 34 23.72 -18.76 16.54
C GLY A 34 24.37 -17.81 17.52
N GLY A 35 23.99 -17.90 18.79
CA GLY A 35 24.65 -17.17 19.87
C GLY A 35 24.01 -17.48 21.23
N ASN A 36 24.80 -17.60 22.25
CA ASN A 36 24.35 -17.80 23.62
C ASN A 36 23.53 -16.57 24.11
N ASN A 37 22.83 -16.73 25.22
CA ASN A 37 22.12 -15.60 25.82
C ASN A 37 23.11 -14.47 26.16
N GLY A 38 22.78 -13.24 25.75
CA GLY A 38 23.67 -12.10 25.88
C GLY A 38 24.73 -11.95 24.77
N ALA A 39 24.80 -12.86 23.78
CA ALA A 39 25.76 -12.78 22.68
C ALA A 39 25.48 -11.66 21.66
N GLY A 40 24.44 -10.87 21.83
CA GLY A 40 24.13 -9.74 20.95
C GLY A 40 23.07 -10.00 19.89
N LYS A 41 22.36 -11.13 19.91
CA LYS A 41 21.25 -11.44 18.97
C LYS A 41 20.19 -10.34 18.93
N THR A 42 19.64 -9.98 20.08
CA THR A 42 18.61 -8.93 20.20
C THR A 42 19.16 -7.56 19.81
N SER A 43 20.46 -7.29 20.03
CA SER A 43 21.12 -6.06 19.58
C SER A 43 21.22 -5.99 18.06
N PHE A 44 21.53 -7.09 17.39
CA PHE A 44 21.54 -7.23 15.93
C PHE A 44 20.12 -6.98 15.36
N PHE A 45 19.13 -7.60 15.95
CA PHE A 45 17.72 -7.40 15.61
C PHE A 45 17.29 -5.92 15.76
N THR A 46 17.63 -5.31 16.91
CA THR A 46 17.33 -3.90 17.17
C THR A 46 18.03 -2.97 16.18
N ALA A 47 19.24 -3.30 15.75
CA ALA A 47 20.00 -2.53 14.77
C ALA A 47 19.29 -2.45 13.42
N ILE A 48 18.76 -3.58 12.91
CA ILE A 48 17.99 -3.62 11.68
C ILE A 48 16.74 -2.74 11.82
N LYS A 49 15.99 -2.92 12.89
CA LYS A 49 14.79 -2.14 13.21
C LYS A 49 15.08 -0.64 13.26
N LEU A 50 16.15 -0.28 13.94
CA LEU A 50 16.55 1.11 14.11
C LEU A 50 17.02 1.75 12.80
N ALA A 51 17.78 1.03 11.97
CA ALA A 51 18.19 1.51 10.65
C ALA A 51 16.99 1.85 9.78
N LEU A 52 16.00 0.96 9.72
CA LEU A 52 14.81 1.13 8.88
C LEU A 52 13.88 2.23 9.39
N TYR A 53 13.58 2.26 10.68
CA TYR A 53 12.48 3.07 11.23
C TYR A 53 12.91 4.23 12.14
N GLY A 54 14.16 4.28 12.58
CA GLY A 54 14.64 5.34 13.48
C GLY A 54 13.82 5.42 14.78
N PRO A 55 13.28 6.60 15.15
CA PRO A 55 12.51 6.77 16.38
C PRO A 55 11.31 5.84 16.51
N GLN A 56 10.67 5.49 15.39
CA GLN A 56 9.49 4.61 15.36
C GLN A 56 9.83 3.17 15.80
N CYS A 57 11.11 2.78 15.75
CA CYS A 57 11.59 1.52 16.33
C CYS A 57 11.18 1.37 17.81
N PHE A 58 11.12 2.45 18.54
CA PHE A 58 10.72 2.51 19.95
C PHE A 58 9.33 3.10 20.16
N ARG A 59 8.51 3.16 19.12
CA ARG A 59 7.16 3.76 19.12
C ARG A 59 7.17 5.27 19.45
N PHE A 60 8.25 5.98 19.17
CA PHE A 60 8.32 7.43 19.25
C PHE A 60 8.01 8.03 17.88
N GLN A 61 7.20 9.08 17.85
CA GLN A 61 6.89 9.79 16.60
C GLN A 61 8.09 10.57 16.08
N ASP A 62 8.87 11.18 17.00
CA ASP A 62 9.98 12.06 16.69
C ASP A 62 11.23 11.77 17.53
N LYS A 63 12.35 12.42 17.17
CA LYS A 63 13.62 12.39 17.90
C LYS A 63 13.51 13.22 19.18
N ASN A 64 12.88 12.67 20.20
CA ASN A 64 12.74 13.29 21.52
C ASN A 64 13.86 12.90 22.50
N ASN A 65 13.83 13.47 23.71
CA ASN A 65 14.84 13.16 24.74
C ASN A 65 14.85 11.67 25.16
N ARG A 66 13.69 11.00 25.11
CA ARG A 66 13.61 9.56 25.43
C ARG A 66 14.28 8.73 24.35
N TYR A 67 14.09 9.09 23.08
CA TYR A 67 14.81 8.46 21.97
C TYR A 67 16.33 8.66 22.12
N THR A 68 16.76 9.89 22.40
CA THR A 68 18.18 10.21 22.61
C THR A 68 18.78 9.39 23.76
N ALA A 69 18.06 9.24 24.88
CA ALA A 69 18.51 8.41 25.99
C ALA A 69 18.64 6.94 25.56
N ARG A 70 17.66 6.41 24.82
CA ARG A 70 17.69 5.04 24.34
C ARG A 70 18.84 4.77 23.37
N ILE A 71 19.13 5.71 22.47
CA ILE A 71 20.30 5.61 21.57
C ILE A 71 21.61 5.60 22.36
N LYS A 72 21.74 6.42 23.40
CA LYS A 72 22.92 6.42 24.26
C LYS A 72 23.17 5.07 24.93
N GLU A 73 22.13 4.37 25.34
CA GLU A 73 22.21 3.01 25.90
C GLU A 73 22.65 1.97 24.85
N LEU A 74 22.36 2.22 23.57
CA LEU A 74 22.70 1.32 22.46
C LEU A 74 24.08 1.60 21.85
N ILE A 75 24.72 2.72 22.17
CA ILE A 75 26.10 2.94 21.75
C ILE A 75 27.03 2.12 22.68
N ASN A 76 27.98 1.44 22.07
CA ASN A 76 28.93 0.64 22.82
C ASN A 76 29.70 1.48 23.86
N HIS A 77 29.87 0.94 25.06
CA HIS A 77 30.51 1.66 26.16
C HIS A 77 31.94 2.13 25.84
N ASP A 78 32.70 1.29 25.18
CA ASP A 78 34.11 1.60 24.84
C ASP A 78 34.21 2.71 23.79
N ALA A 79 33.18 2.91 22.99
CA ALA A 79 33.11 4.04 22.06
C ALA A 79 33.17 5.40 22.79
N PHE A 80 32.62 5.48 24.02
CA PHE A 80 32.69 6.70 24.83
C PHE A 80 34.06 6.98 25.45
N LEU A 81 34.93 5.99 25.45
CA LEU A 81 36.32 6.14 25.92
C LEU A 81 37.23 6.73 24.83
N SER A 82 36.75 6.82 23.59
CA SER A 82 37.46 7.42 22.47
C SER A 82 37.26 8.93 22.41
N ASN A 83 38.24 9.66 21.87
CA ASN A 83 38.12 11.11 21.64
C ASN A 83 37.04 11.50 20.60
N ASN A 84 36.65 10.55 19.76
CA ASN A 84 35.63 10.76 18.73
C ASN A 84 34.60 9.63 18.86
N VAL A 85 33.53 9.89 19.60
CA VAL A 85 32.45 8.93 19.81
C VAL A 85 31.64 8.81 18.53
N LYS A 86 31.76 7.66 17.89
CA LYS A 86 31.06 7.34 16.66
C LYS A 86 30.46 5.95 16.75
N SER A 87 29.19 5.85 16.41
CA SER A 87 28.47 4.59 16.26
C SER A 87 27.57 4.67 15.05
N TYR A 88 27.41 3.59 14.30
CA TYR A 88 26.45 3.53 13.24
C TYR A 88 25.89 2.13 13.03
N VAL A 89 24.70 2.12 12.45
CA VAL A 89 24.10 0.92 11.84
C VAL A 89 23.85 1.19 10.37
N GLU A 90 24.21 0.22 9.56
CA GLU A 90 24.02 0.27 8.11
C GLU A 90 23.34 -1.01 7.64
N VAL A 91 22.28 -0.87 6.86
CA VAL A 91 21.52 -1.99 6.31
C VAL A 91 21.40 -1.81 4.80
N GLU A 92 21.88 -2.79 4.08
CA GLU A 92 21.75 -2.88 2.63
C GLU A 92 20.53 -3.71 2.29
N ILE A 93 19.59 -3.10 1.57
CA ILE A 93 18.32 -3.71 1.18
C ILE A 93 18.13 -3.69 -0.33
N ASP A 94 17.55 -4.75 -0.84
CA ASP A 94 17.07 -4.85 -2.21
C ASP A 94 15.55 -4.62 -2.23
N LEU A 95 15.11 -3.54 -2.89
CA LEU A 95 13.71 -3.19 -3.01
C LEU A 95 13.21 -3.39 -4.44
N PRO A 96 12.02 -4.00 -4.63
CA PRO A 96 11.39 -4.09 -5.94
C PRO A 96 10.99 -2.70 -6.43
N THR A 97 11.38 -2.35 -7.64
CA THR A 97 10.90 -1.19 -8.38
C THR A 97 10.17 -1.66 -9.64
N ASP A 98 9.36 -0.81 -10.28
CA ASP A 98 8.43 -1.18 -11.37
C ASP A 98 9.02 -2.06 -12.49
N ARG A 99 10.35 -2.12 -12.66
CA ARG A 99 11.03 -2.89 -13.73
C ARG A 99 12.32 -3.57 -13.32
N ALA A 100 12.79 -3.36 -12.08
CA ALA A 100 14.08 -3.90 -11.64
C ALA A 100 14.15 -3.94 -10.10
N HIS A 101 15.08 -4.71 -9.58
CA HIS A 101 15.50 -4.63 -8.19
C HIS A 101 16.52 -3.51 -8.02
N THR A 102 16.36 -2.68 -7.00
CA THR A 102 17.26 -1.56 -6.73
C THR A 102 17.86 -1.72 -5.34
N LEU A 103 19.18 -1.59 -5.28
CA LEU A 103 19.94 -1.71 -4.06
C LEU A 103 19.97 -0.37 -3.32
N TYR A 104 19.53 -0.39 -2.07
CA TYR A 104 19.61 0.75 -1.17
C TYR A 104 20.44 0.40 0.05
N THR A 105 21.34 1.31 0.43
CA THR A 105 22.08 1.22 1.69
C THR A 105 21.59 2.32 2.61
N ILE A 106 21.00 1.92 3.73
CA ILE A 106 20.44 2.82 4.74
C ILE A 106 21.44 2.87 5.89
N ARG A 107 21.92 4.06 6.22
CA ARG A 107 22.86 4.27 7.31
C ARG A 107 22.33 5.31 8.29
N ARG A 108 22.33 4.94 9.56
CA ARG A 108 22.13 5.87 10.67
C ARG A 108 23.39 5.91 11.49
N GLU A 109 23.96 7.10 11.60
CA GLU A 109 25.21 7.37 12.29
C GLU A 109 24.96 8.32 13.45
N TRP A 110 25.51 7.98 14.59
CA TRP A 110 25.46 8.78 15.81
C TRP A 110 26.86 9.21 16.20
N SER A 111 26.99 10.50 16.49
CA SER A 111 28.22 11.12 16.96
C SER A 111 27.92 12.10 18.09
N PHE A 112 28.91 12.40 18.88
CA PHE A 112 28.78 13.39 19.94
C PHE A 112 29.62 14.62 19.63
N ILE A 113 28.94 15.74 19.44
CA ILE A 113 29.58 17.06 19.28
C ILE A 113 29.16 17.90 20.48
N GLU A 114 30.13 18.43 21.23
CA GLU A 114 29.89 19.22 22.43
C GLU A 114 28.94 18.57 23.45
N LYS A 115 29.09 17.27 23.66
CA LYS A 115 28.27 16.40 24.54
C LYS A 115 26.82 16.24 24.09
N ARG A 116 26.47 16.68 22.90
CA ARG A 116 25.13 16.47 22.30
C ARG A 116 25.19 15.36 21.27
N LEU A 117 24.15 14.53 21.28
CA LEU A 117 23.98 13.48 20.28
C LEU A 117 23.54 14.10 18.96
N HIS A 118 24.31 13.84 17.91
CA HIS A 118 23.96 14.14 16.53
C HIS A 118 23.69 12.85 15.78
N GLU A 119 22.55 12.76 15.13
CA GLU A 119 22.20 11.64 14.27
C GLU A 119 22.16 12.08 12.81
N THR A 120 22.92 11.40 11.99
CA THR A 120 22.90 11.57 10.52
C THR A 120 22.19 10.37 9.91
N TYR A 121 21.20 10.63 9.08
CA TYR A 121 20.48 9.64 8.29
C TYR A 121 20.88 9.78 6.83
N SER A 122 21.47 8.75 6.26
CA SER A 122 21.96 8.74 4.87
C SER A 122 21.42 7.50 4.17
N VAL A 123 20.99 7.67 2.94
CA VAL A 123 20.56 6.58 2.07
C VAL A 123 21.34 6.65 0.76
N TYR A 124 21.89 5.53 0.35
CA TYR A 124 22.58 5.38 -0.91
C TYR A 124 21.74 4.50 -1.83
N LYS A 125 21.57 4.92 -3.07
CA LYS A 125 20.97 4.13 -4.14
C LYS A 125 22.07 3.71 -5.08
N ASP A 126 22.30 2.41 -5.28
CA ASP A 126 23.37 1.88 -6.14
C ASP A 126 24.72 2.59 -5.86
N GLN A 127 25.07 2.72 -4.58
CA GLN A 127 26.27 3.39 -4.04
C GLN A 127 26.30 4.93 -4.20
N HIS A 128 25.28 5.57 -4.76
CA HIS A 128 25.18 7.02 -4.87
C HIS A 128 24.32 7.58 -3.76
N LEU A 129 24.85 8.58 -3.03
CA LEU A 129 24.10 9.23 -1.94
C LEU A 129 22.85 9.92 -2.49
N LEU A 130 21.70 9.61 -1.90
CA LEU A 130 20.45 10.29 -2.20
C LEU A 130 20.49 11.74 -1.68
N ALA A 131 20.07 12.67 -2.54
CA ALA A 131 19.90 14.05 -2.11
C ALA A 131 18.78 14.17 -1.08
N ASP A 132 18.89 15.14 -0.15
CA ASP A 132 17.92 15.36 0.94
C ASP A 132 16.47 15.44 0.46
N LYS A 133 16.24 16.00 -0.71
CA LYS A 133 14.91 16.09 -1.35
C LYS A 133 14.28 14.74 -1.66
N ASN A 134 15.08 13.70 -1.80
CA ASN A 134 14.62 12.36 -2.17
C ASN A 134 14.52 11.43 -0.94
N LEU A 135 15.04 11.84 0.22
CA LEU A 135 15.00 11.03 1.42
C LEU A 135 13.56 10.79 1.92
N ASP A 136 12.71 11.83 1.87
CA ASP A 136 11.31 11.71 2.26
C ASP A 136 10.54 10.76 1.32
N PHE A 137 10.81 10.82 0.00
CA PHE A 137 10.23 9.89 -0.96
C PHE A 137 10.67 8.46 -0.69
N PHE A 138 11.94 8.27 -0.43
CA PHE A 138 12.46 6.96 -0.10
C PHE A 138 11.84 6.41 1.20
N GLN A 139 11.74 7.23 2.24
CA GLN A 139 11.17 6.82 3.51
C GLN A 139 9.69 6.44 3.37
N ASN A 140 8.91 7.23 2.63
CA ASN A 140 7.52 6.92 2.33
C ASN A 140 7.39 5.63 1.51
N TYR A 141 8.27 5.43 0.53
CA TYR A 141 8.32 4.20 -0.24
C TYR A 141 8.68 3.00 0.64
N LEU A 142 9.70 3.10 1.48
CA LEU A 142 10.07 2.05 2.43
C LEU A 142 8.90 1.69 3.36
N PHE A 143 8.20 2.70 3.89
CA PHE A 143 7.04 2.49 4.75
C PHE A 143 5.83 1.93 4.01
N SER A 144 5.72 2.12 2.71
CA SER A 144 4.70 1.45 1.90
C SER A 144 5.00 -0.03 1.67
N VAL A 145 6.29 -0.41 1.65
CA VAL A 145 6.72 -1.81 1.50
C VAL A 145 6.70 -2.53 2.85
N ILE A 146 7.21 -1.88 3.91
CA ILE A 146 7.16 -2.41 5.28
C ILE A 146 6.69 -1.29 6.21
N PRO A 147 5.39 -1.21 6.48
CA PRO A 147 4.85 -0.25 7.44
C PRO A 147 5.39 -0.49 8.86
N PRO A 148 5.73 0.57 9.61
CA PRO A 148 6.31 0.44 10.95
C PRO A 148 5.43 -0.31 11.97
N ASN A 149 4.11 -0.22 11.82
CA ASN A 149 3.12 -0.93 12.66
C ASN A 149 3.04 -2.44 12.37
N LEU A 150 3.59 -2.88 11.22
CA LEU A 150 3.65 -4.30 10.85
C LEU A 150 5.03 -4.92 11.10
N PHE A 151 5.96 -4.12 11.58
CA PHE A 151 7.31 -4.62 11.82
C PHE A 151 7.31 -5.89 12.67
N ASP A 152 6.56 -5.87 13.78
CA ASP A 152 6.49 -6.99 14.72
C ASP A 152 5.88 -8.29 14.11
N PHE A 153 5.29 -8.21 12.89
CA PHE A 153 4.87 -9.39 12.10
C PHE A 153 6.00 -10.08 11.36
N PHE A 154 6.95 -9.30 10.88
CA PHE A 154 8.08 -9.81 10.10
C PHE A 154 9.31 -10.06 10.96
N PHE A 155 9.30 -9.51 12.17
CA PHE A 155 10.39 -9.56 13.13
C PHE A 155 9.85 -10.10 14.45
N PHE A 156 9.97 -11.37 14.63
CA PHE A 156 9.24 -12.16 15.60
C PHE A 156 10.12 -12.61 16.76
N ASP A 157 9.70 -12.33 17.99
CA ASP A 157 10.34 -12.84 19.21
C ASP A 157 9.60 -14.06 19.73
N GLY A 158 10.26 -15.22 19.70
CA GLY A 158 9.69 -16.49 20.14
C GLY A 158 9.36 -16.54 21.64
N GLU A 159 10.00 -15.73 22.48
CA GLU A 159 9.72 -15.68 23.91
C GLU A 159 8.44 -14.91 24.23
N GLU A 160 8.10 -13.86 23.47
CA GLU A 160 6.91 -13.04 23.67
C GLU A 160 5.59 -13.76 23.31
N ILE A 161 5.67 -14.88 22.56
CA ILE A 161 4.49 -15.64 22.12
C ILE A 161 3.60 -16.09 23.26
N GLY A 162 4.19 -16.49 24.38
CA GLY A 162 3.43 -17.04 25.50
C GLY A 162 2.36 -16.12 26.04
N ASP A 163 2.59 -14.83 25.91
CA ASP A 163 1.72 -13.77 26.46
C ASP A 163 0.83 -13.13 25.38
N PHE A 164 1.00 -13.49 24.10
CA PHE A 164 0.24 -12.94 22.99
C PHE A 164 -1.28 -13.01 23.18
N PHE A 165 -1.80 -14.18 23.60
CA PHE A 165 -3.22 -14.35 23.90
C PHE A 165 -3.63 -13.89 25.31
N ALA A 166 -2.67 -13.74 26.23
CA ALA A 166 -2.97 -13.36 27.61
C ALA A 166 -3.34 -11.87 27.75
N THR A 167 -2.82 -11.02 26.88
CA THR A 167 -2.99 -9.56 26.94
C THR A 167 -4.33 -9.06 26.41
N GLY A 168 -5.18 -9.91 25.82
CA GLY A 168 -6.46 -9.52 25.22
C GLY A 168 -6.37 -8.62 24.00
N ASN A 169 -5.17 -8.20 23.62
CA ASN A 169 -4.93 -7.26 22.51
C ASN A 169 -4.64 -7.94 21.17
N TYR A 170 -4.62 -9.28 21.12
CA TYR A 170 -4.27 -10.02 19.92
C TYR A 170 -5.23 -9.76 18.74
N SER A 171 -6.52 -9.55 19.00
CA SER A 171 -7.52 -9.24 17.99
C SER A 171 -7.22 -7.92 17.28
N ASN A 172 -6.83 -6.87 18.03
CA ASN A 172 -6.40 -5.60 17.46
C ASN A 172 -5.11 -5.75 16.65
N TYR A 173 -4.22 -6.61 17.07
CA TYR A 173 -2.98 -6.90 16.39
C TYR A 173 -3.24 -7.60 15.04
N ILE A 174 -4.08 -8.64 15.02
CA ILE A 174 -4.51 -9.32 13.80
C ILE A 174 -5.25 -8.35 12.87
N LYS A 175 -6.18 -7.55 13.40
CA LYS A 175 -6.90 -6.52 12.66
C LYS A 175 -5.96 -5.59 11.92
N ASN A 176 -5.01 -5.02 12.65
CA ASN A 176 -4.04 -4.10 12.06
C ASN A 176 -3.20 -4.78 10.97
N ALA A 177 -2.76 -6.01 11.21
CA ALA A 177 -2.01 -6.76 10.23
C ALA A 177 -2.79 -7.02 8.94
N VAL A 178 -4.00 -7.53 9.06
CA VAL A 178 -4.86 -7.83 7.91
C VAL A 178 -5.17 -6.56 7.12
N LEU A 179 -5.55 -5.48 7.79
CA LEU A 179 -5.89 -4.21 7.15
C LEU A 179 -4.70 -3.58 6.45
N THR A 180 -3.54 -3.51 7.12
CA THR A 180 -2.34 -2.86 6.57
C THR A 180 -1.72 -3.70 5.44
N LEU A 181 -1.59 -5.02 5.62
CA LEU A 181 -1.06 -5.91 4.57
C LEU A 181 -1.97 -6.01 3.35
N SER A 182 -3.25 -5.75 3.54
CA SER A 182 -4.22 -5.66 2.44
C SER A 182 -4.28 -4.27 1.78
N GLY A 183 -3.57 -3.27 2.31
CA GLY A 183 -3.56 -1.89 1.79
C GLY A 183 -4.79 -1.06 2.17
N TYR A 184 -5.57 -1.50 3.15
CA TYR A 184 -6.83 -0.85 3.57
C TYR A 184 -6.71 0.07 4.78
N ASP A 185 -5.51 0.39 5.21
CA ASP A 185 -5.24 1.33 6.33
C ASP A 185 -5.93 2.68 6.14
N THR A 186 -6.03 3.13 4.89
CA THR A 186 -6.69 4.40 4.54
C THR A 186 -8.15 4.43 4.98
N PHE A 187 -8.87 3.32 4.81
CA PHE A 187 -10.28 3.23 5.23
C PHE A 187 -10.43 3.27 6.76
N ASN A 188 -9.51 2.64 7.49
CA ASN A 188 -9.48 2.69 8.95
C ASN A 188 -9.13 4.08 9.48
N ILE A 189 -8.26 4.82 8.78
CA ILE A 189 -7.95 6.22 9.09
C ILE A 189 -9.20 7.09 8.87
N ILE A 190 -9.87 6.92 7.73
CA ILE A 190 -11.11 7.65 7.42
C ILE A 190 -12.18 7.34 8.48
N GLN A 191 -12.35 6.07 8.87
CA GLN A 191 -13.29 5.68 9.92
C GLN A 191 -12.97 6.36 11.26
N LYS A 192 -11.70 6.36 11.68
CA LYS A 192 -11.28 7.05 12.92
C LYS A 192 -11.53 8.56 12.86
N PHE A 193 -11.32 9.18 11.70
CA PHE A 193 -11.69 10.60 11.51
C PHE A 193 -13.20 10.81 11.62
N CYS A 194 -14.00 9.91 11.03
CA CYS A 194 -15.44 9.96 11.16
C CYS A 194 -15.88 9.83 12.63
N ASP A 195 -15.33 8.86 13.37
CA ASP A 195 -15.67 8.61 14.77
C ASP A 195 -15.23 9.76 15.70
N SER A 196 -14.14 10.45 15.39
CA SER A 196 -13.68 11.62 16.17
C SER A 196 -14.54 12.88 15.95
N TYR A 197 -15.29 12.93 14.85
CA TYR A 197 -16.13 14.08 14.49
C TYR A 197 -17.55 14.00 15.07
N ILE A 198 -17.92 12.91 15.71
CA ILE A 198 -19.28 12.65 16.24
C ILE A 198 -19.54 13.37 17.58
N GLY A 199 -19.09 14.57 17.77
CA GLY A 199 -19.13 15.20 19.12
C GLY A 199 -19.71 16.58 19.35
N GLU A 200 -20.18 17.36 18.36
CA GLU A 200 -20.69 18.72 18.66
C GLU A 200 -21.92 19.11 17.83
N GLU A 201 -23.00 19.56 18.50
CA GLU A 201 -24.29 20.00 17.93
C GLU A 201 -24.35 21.53 17.74
N GLU A 202 -24.94 22.04 16.61
CA GLU A 202 -25.91 23.15 16.46
C GLU A 202 -26.05 23.77 15.06
N GLY A 203 -27.33 24.03 14.56
CA GLY A 203 -27.66 25.00 13.51
C GLY A 203 -28.41 24.53 12.23
N ASN A 204 -29.70 24.88 12.04
CA ASN A 204 -30.63 24.09 11.21
C ASN A 204 -31.29 24.71 9.96
N GLU A 205 -31.28 26.01 9.67
CA GLU A 205 -32.09 26.55 8.57
C GLU A 205 -31.35 26.76 7.23
N ASP A 206 -30.07 26.96 7.27
CA ASP A 206 -29.23 27.18 6.07
C ASP A 206 -28.80 25.89 5.35
N TYR A 207 -28.94 24.74 6.03
CA TYR A 207 -28.53 23.42 5.50
C TYR A 207 -29.48 22.92 4.41
N ASP A 208 -30.80 23.00 4.65
CA ASP A 208 -31.82 22.49 3.71
C ASP A 208 -31.80 23.23 2.38
N GLN A 209 -31.41 24.52 2.37
CA GLN A 209 -31.27 25.29 1.13
C GLN A 209 -30.06 24.83 0.32
N VAL A 210 -28.90 24.62 0.98
CA VAL A 210 -27.68 24.15 0.29
C VAL A 210 -27.84 22.70 -0.14
N ALA A 211 -28.51 21.86 0.64
CA ALA A 211 -28.77 20.46 0.28
C ALA A 211 -29.64 20.36 -1.00
N LYS A 212 -30.71 21.18 -1.10
CA LYS A 212 -31.53 21.26 -2.31
C LYS A 212 -30.72 21.74 -3.52
N LEU A 213 -29.82 22.70 -3.32
CA LEU A 213 -28.93 23.15 -4.38
C LEU A 213 -27.97 22.07 -4.84
N VAL A 214 -27.40 21.29 -3.93
CA VAL A 214 -26.53 20.15 -4.28
C VAL A 214 -27.32 19.12 -5.08
N GLU A 215 -28.50 18.73 -4.64
CA GLU A 215 -29.36 17.77 -5.32
C GLU A 215 -29.72 18.26 -6.74
N GLN A 216 -30.03 19.55 -6.88
CA GLN A 216 -30.35 20.15 -8.17
C GLN A 216 -29.13 20.16 -9.11
N GLU A 217 -27.97 20.52 -8.61
CA GLU A 217 -26.74 20.56 -9.42
C GLU A 217 -26.17 19.15 -9.74
N GLU A 218 -26.41 18.17 -8.89
CA GLU A 218 -26.15 16.76 -9.18
C GLU A 218 -27.08 16.21 -10.27
N ALA A 219 -28.37 16.61 -10.24
CA ALA A 219 -29.29 16.27 -11.30
C ALA A 219 -28.89 16.90 -12.65
N ASN A 220 -28.42 18.16 -12.62
CA ASN A 220 -27.85 18.83 -13.78
C ASN A 220 -26.61 18.10 -14.31
N LEU A 221 -25.72 17.71 -13.44
CA LEU A 221 -24.50 16.96 -13.79
C LEU A 221 -24.86 15.61 -14.45
N SER A 222 -25.85 14.91 -13.91
CA SER A 222 -26.37 13.66 -14.48
C SER A 222 -26.99 13.88 -15.88
N ALA A 223 -27.72 14.98 -16.05
CA ALA A 223 -28.29 15.36 -17.36
C ALA A 223 -27.18 15.67 -18.39
N TYR A 224 -26.12 16.37 -17.97
CA TYR A 224 -24.97 16.64 -18.83
C TYR A 224 -24.20 15.35 -19.19
N ALA A 225 -24.03 14.44 -18.25
CA ALA A 225 -23.40 13.14 -18.52
C ALA A 225 -24.20 12.31 -19.53
N THR A 226 -25.53 12.32 -19.42
CA THR A 226 -26.42 11.65 -20.39
C THR A 226 -26.33 12.29 -21.77
N ARG A 227 -26.26 13.62 -21.82
CA ARG A 227 -26.12 14.36 -23.08
C ARG A 227 -24.74 14.11 -23.72
N SER A 228 -23.68 14.05 -22.92
CA SER A 228 -22.35 13.70 -23.40
C SER A 228 -22.30 12.30 -24.00
N SER A 229 -22.91 11.32 -23.35
CA SER A 229 -23.01 9.96 -23.88
C SER A 229 -23.83 9.90 -25.21
N ALA A 230 -24.88 10.71 -25.34
CA ALA A 230 -25.66 10.80 -26.58
C ALA A 230 -24.83 11.40 -27.72
N LEU A 231 -24.07 12.48 -27.44
CA LEU A 231 -23.17 13.11 -28.43
C LEU A 231 -22.03 12.16 -28.82
N GLU A 232 -21.46 11.41 -27.89
CA GLU A 232 -20.46 10.39 -28.19
C GLU A 232 -21.02 9.29 -29.11
N SER A 233 -22.25 8.84 -28.86
CA SER A 233 -22.92 7.88 -29.73
C SER A 233 -23.15 8.46 -31.13
N GLN A 234 -23.56 9.74 -31.22
CA GLN A 234 -23.70 10.44 -32.47
C GLN A 234 -22.38 10.59 -33.22
N LYS A 235 -21.31 10.92 -32.50
CA LYS A 235 -19.94 10.96 -33.06
C LYS A 235 -19.52 9.61 -33.65
N GLN A 236 -19.79 8.51 -32.94
CA GLN A 236 -19.51 7.16 -33.44
C GLN A 236 -20.29 6.84 -34.71
N GLN A 237 -21.57 7.21 -34.78
CA GLN A 237 -22.39 7.00 -35.97
C GLN A 237 -21.89 7.81 -37.17
N LEU A 238 -21.59 9.10 -36.97
CA LEU A 238 -21.02 9.95 -38.01
C LEU A 238 -19.65 9.45 -38.49
N THR A 239 -18.83 8.99 -37.57
CA THR A 239 -17.52 8.39 -37.91
C THR A 239 -17.70 7.14 -38.78
N ALA A 240 -18.64 6.26 -38.42
CA ALA A 240 -18.92 5.06 -39.20
C ALA A 240 -19.48 5.40 -40.61
N GLN A 241 -20.33 6.43 -40.70
CA GLN A 241 -20.86 6.92 -42.00
C GLN A 241 -19.75 7.57 -42.85
N LEU A 242 -18.84 8.31 -42.22
CA LEU A 242 -17.68 8.89 -42.88
C LEU A 242 -16.75 7.81 -43.45
N VAL A 243 -16.41 6.82 -42.62
CA VAL A 243 -15.58 5.69 -43.06
C VAL A 243 -16.22 4.93 -44.22
N SER A 244 -17.53 4.64 -44.12
CA SER A 244 -18.25 3.95 -45.19
C SER A 244 -18.27 4.75 -46.50
N ALA A 245 -18.44 6.08 -46.41
CA ALA A 245 -18.41 6.94 -47.60
C ALA A 245 -17.01 7.05 -48.19
N GLN A 246 -15.98 7.06 -47.35
CA GLN A 246 -14.58 7.04 -47.78
C GLN A 246 -14.21 5.70 -48.44
N GLU A 247 -14.66 4.57 -47.87
CA GLU A 247 -14.46 3.25 -48.46
C GLU A 247 -15.19 3.08 -49.80
N GLU A 248 -16.42 3.59 -49.91
CA GLU A 248 -17.16 3.58 -51.17
C GLU A 248 -16.44 4.41 -52.23
N LYS A 249 -15.96 5.60 -51.86
CA LYS A 249 -15.15 6.46 -52.76
C LYS A 249 -13.86 5.76 -53.21
N GLU A 250 -13.17 5.13 -52.26
CA GLU A 250 -11.92 4.40 -52.52
C GLU A 250 -12.17 3.21 -53.44
N SER A 251 -13.27 2.46 -53.21
CA SER A 251 -13.71 1.36 -54.07
C SER A 251 -13.99 1.82 -55.48
N LEU A 252 -14.68 2.97 -55.62
CA LEU A 252 -14.96 3.58 -56.93
C LEU A 252 -13.65 4.07 -57.60
N ASP A 253 -12.75 4.69 -56.86
CA ASP A 253 -11.44 5.12 -57.33
C ASP A 253 -10.60 3.91 -57.84
N HIS A 254 -10.67 2.78 -57.12
CA HIS A 254 -10.04 1.53 -57.54
C HIS A 254 -10.66 0.88 -58.78
N GLN A 255 -12.00 0.90 -58.92
CA GLN A 255 -12.68 0.37 -60.08
C GLN A 255 -12.40 1.22 -61.34
N PHE A 256 -12.36 2.53 -61.16
CA PHE A 256 -12.08 3.45 -62.27
C PHE A 256 -10.60 3.37 -62.71
N SER A 257 -9.65 3.21 -61.80
CA SER A 257 -8.25 3.01 -62.17
C SER A 257 -8.00 1.69 -62.92
N ARG A 258 -8.79 0.65 -62.67
CA ARG A 258 -8.73 -0.62 -63.41
C ARG A 258 -9.24 -0.56 -64.85
N SER A 259 -10.07 0.41 -65.18
CA SER A 259 -10.66 0.50 -66.50
C SER A 259 -9.82 1.24 -67.57
N GLY A 260 -8.58 1.61 -67.25
CA GLY A 260 -7.52 1.80 -68.29
C GLY A 260 -7.31 3.20 -68.86
N GLY A 261 -6.78 4.12 -68.07
CA GLY A 261 -6.42 5.47 -68.54
C GLY A 261 -4.93 5.87 -68.40
N LEU A 262 -4.12 5.03 -67.80
CA LEU A 262 -2.66 5.19 -67.70
C LEU A 262 -1.98 3.88 -68.09
N THR A 263 -0.69 3.96 -68.55
CA THR A 263 0.06 2.71 -68.69
C THR A 263 0.15 2.02 -67.32
N ALA A 264 -0.01 0.70 -67.28
CA ALA A 264 -0.05 -0.07 -66.03
C ALA A 264 1.09 0.29 -65.06
N LYS A 265 2.24 0.63 -65.60
CA LYS A 265 3.45 0.98 -64.82
C LYS A 265 3.43 2.39 -64.19
N GLU A 266 2.81 3.35 -64.89
CA GLU A 266 2.63 4.71 -64.35
C GLU A 266 1.49 4.77 -63.36
N GLN A 267 0.45 3.98 -63.59
CA GLN A 267 -0.70 3.81 -62.68
C GLN A 267 -0.24 3.17 -61.37
N GLU A 268 0.50 2.07 -61.39
CA GLU A 268 1.06 1.40 -60.23
C GLU A 268 1.98 2.35 -59.43
N ARG A 269 2.81 3.17 -60.13
CA ARG A 269 3.69 4.14 -59.50
C ARG A 269 2.93 5.26 -58.81
N LEU A 270 1.90 5.79 -59.43
CA LEU A 270 1.07 6.84 -58.86
C LEU A 270 0.21 6.32 -57.70
N GLU A 271 -0.31 5.11 -57.82
CA GLU A 271 -1.04 4.43 -56.73
C GLU A 271 -0.15 4.13 -55.52
N THR A 272 1.08 3.66 -55.77
CA THR A 272 2.07 3.45 -54.69
C THR A 272 2.44 4.77 -54.02
N GLN A 273 2.64 5.83 -54.76
CA GLN A 273 2.93 7.16 -54.18
C GLN A 273 1.73 7.70 -53.39
N ARG A 274 0.50 7.48 -53.86
CA ARG A 274 -0.71 7.86 -53.17
C ARG A 274 -0.84 7.10 -51.84
N ALA A 275 -0.63 5.79 -51.86
CA ALA A 275 -0.66 4.95 -50.68
C ALA A 275 0.37 5.36 -49.62
N ILE A 276 1.59 5.70 -50.06
CA ILE A 276 2.63 6.20 -49.17
C ILE A 276 2.18 7.51 -48.47
N GLN A 277 1.64 8.48 -49.25
CA GLN A 277 1.19 9.74 -48.67
C GLN A 277 0.02 9.55 -47.70
N GLU A 278 -0.87 8.64 -48.02
CA GLU A 278 -2.01 8.30 -47.15
C GLU A 278 -1.56 7.68 -45.83
N ARG A 279 -0.61 6.74 -45.89
CA ARG A 279 -0.02 6.14 -44.67
C ARG A 279 0.65 7.20 -43.81
N VAL A 280 1.45 8.11 -44.41
CA VAL A 280 2.07 9.22 -43.67
C VAL A 280 0.99 10.12 -43.03
N LYS A 281 -0.05 10.48 -43.77
CA LYS A 281 -1.19 11.27 -43.27
C LYS A 281 -1.85 10.58 -42.10
N SER A 282 -2.12 9.27 -42.21
CA SER A 282 -2.74 8.46 -41.17
C SER A 282 -1.87 8.32 -39.89
N ASP A 283 -0.58 8.02 -40.09
CA ASP A 283 0.36 7.86 -38.97
C ASP A 283 0.55 9.19 -38.22
N LYS A 284 0.59 10.31 -38.96
CA LYS A 284 0.72 11.62 -38.32
C LYS A 284 -0.61 12.03 -37.65
N ALA A 285 -1.74 11.69 -38.24
CA ALA A 285 -3.04 11.93 -37.63
C ALA A 285 -3.22 11.16 -36.31
N LYS A 286 -2.74 9.91 -36.27
CA LYS A 286 -2.75 9.09 -35.07
C LYS A 286 -1.90 9.71 -33.96
N ARG A 287 -0.66 10.12 -34.28
CA ARG A 287 0.23 10.80 -33.32
C ARG A 287 -0.36 12.11 -32.80
N ILE A 288 -0.98 12.90 -33.69
CA ILE A 288 -1.65 14.15 -33.29
C ILE A 288 -2.80 13.85 -32.33
N ARG A 289 -3.61 12.82 -32.62
CA ARG A 289 -4.73 12.41 -31.77
C ARG A 289 -4.25 11.92 -30.41
N GLU A 290 -3.26 11.02 -30.38
CA GLU A 290 -2.66 10.51 -29.14
C GLU A 290 -2.12 11.64 -28.27
N PHE A 291 -1.50 12.65 -28.90
CA PHE A 291 -1.02 13.82 -28.17
C PHE A 291 -2.17 14.65 -27.60
N VAL A 292 -3.18 14.92 -28.41
CA VAL A 292 -4.35 15.73 -28.01
C VAL A 292 -5.10 15.04 -26.86
N GLU A 293 -5.30 13.74 -26.97
CA GLU A 293 -6.02 12.96 -25.97
C GLU A 293 -5.27 12.82 -24.65
N SER A 294 -3.94 12.64 -24.70
CA SER A 294 -3.16 12.33 -23.50
C SER A 294 -2.39 13.52 -22.93
N MET A 295 -1.88 14.43 -23.77
CA MET A 295 -0.91 15.44 -23.37
C MET A 295 -1.43 16.88 -23.43
N MET A 296 -2.43 17.16 -24.24
CA MET A 296 -2.94 18.52 -24.38
C MET A 296 -3.51 19.12 -23.08
N PRO A 297 -4.24 18.35 -22.26
CA PRO A 297 -4.71 18.87 -20.98
C PRO A 297 -3.55 19.28 -20.06
N LEU A 298 -2.47 18.49 -20.06
CA LEU A 298 -1.26 18.76 -19.29
C LEU A 298 -0.53 20.02 -19.81
N TYR A 299 -0.46 20.19 -21.13
CA TYR A 299 0.17 21.35 -21.75
C TYR A 299 -0.59 22.65 -21.45
N ILE A 300 -1.92 22.62 -21.49
CA ILE A 300 -2.75 23.78 -21.16
C ILE A 300 -2.59 24.20 -19.71
N THR A 301 -2.42 23.25 -18.81
CA THR A 301 -2.29 23.51 -17.37
C THR A 301 -0.87 23.79 -16.91
N LYS A 302 0.12 23.81 -17.78
CA LYS A 302 1.55 23.94 -17.42
C LYS A 302 1.88 25.18 -16.57
N ASP A 303 1.26 26.32 -16.90
CA ASP A 303 1.52 27.57 -16.19
C ASP A 303 0.89 27.53 -14.80
N LEU A 304 -0.33 26.96 -14.71
CA LEU A 304 -1.00 26.72 -13.43
C LEU A 304 -0.22 25.72 -12.56
N ALA A 305 0.27 24.66 -13.18
CA ALA A 305 1.10 23.66 -12.51
C ALA A 305 2.40 24.29 -11.96
N THR A 306 3.01 25.24 -12.68
CA THR A 306 4.20 25.94 -12.22
C THR A 306 3.88 26.84 -11.00
N VAL A 307 2.75 27.52 -11.02
CA VAL A 307 2.28 28.32 -9.87
C VAL A 307 2.00 27.44 -8.66
N ALA A 308 1.30 26.32 -8.88
CA ALA A 308 1.00 25.35 -7.82
C ALA A 308 2.28 24.76 -7.21
N TYR A 309 3.28 24.45 -8.02
CA TYR A 309 4.56 23.97 -7.55
C TYR A 309 5.25 24.96 -6.61
N LYS A 310 5.28 26.23 -7.02
CA LYS A 310 5.87 27.29 -6.18
C LYS A 310 5.14 27.42 -4.86
N GLN A 311 3.81 27.42 -4.91
CA GLN A 311 2.97 27.53 -3.71
C GLN A 311 3.21 26.37 -2.76
N LEU A 312 3.22 25.13 -3.25
CA LEU A 312 3.49 23.94 -2.43
C LEU A 312 4.87 23.99 -1.77
N LYS A 313 5.88 24.45 -2.51
CA LYS A 313 7.23 24.63 -1.98
C LYS A 313 7.28 25.66 -0.85
N ASP A 314 6.56 26.76 -1.04
CA ASP A 314 6.49 27.83 -0.04
C ASP A 314 5.70 27.37 1.21
N GLU A 315 4.62 26.62 1.03
CA GLU A 315 3.85 26.00 2.13
C GLU A 315 4.68 25.00 2.94
N ARG A 316 5.49 24.22 2.27
CA ARG A 316 6.43 23.30 2.92
C ARG A 316 7.45 24.05 3.79
N ALA A 317 8.01 25.14 3.24
CA ALA A 317 8.96 25.97 3.99
C ALA A 317 8.33 26.60 5.25
N VAL A 318 7.07 27.03 5.16
CA VAL A 318 6.33 27.56 6.31
C VAL A 318 6.05 26.48 7.37
N ARG A 319 5.62 25.31 6.96
CA ARG A 319 5.42 24.17 7.89
C ARG A 319 6.71 23.79 8.62
N GLN A 320 7.81 23.71 7.88
CA GLN A 320 9.12 23.45 8.48
C GLN A 320 9.53 24.53 9.48
N TYR A 321 9.30 25.80 9.14
CA TYR A 321 9.56 26.91 10.02
C TYR A 321 8.76 26.80 11.33
N HIS A 322 7.45 26.55 11.25
CA HIS A 322 6.63 26.39 12.45
C HIS A 322 7.08 25.19 13.29
N THR A 323 7.35 24.07 12.68
CA THR A 323 7.87 22.88 13.37
C THR A 323 9.18 23.18 14.12
N ILE A 324 10.08 23.93 13.51
CA ILE A 324 11.34 24.31 14.16
C ILE A 324 11.09 25.29 15.32
N CYS A 325 10.19 26.25 15.16
CA CYS A 325 9.85 27.21 16.19
C CYS A 325 9.15 26.56 17.39
N ASP A 326 8.26 25.58 17.13
CA ASP A 326 7.51 24.86 18.15
C ASP A 326 8.42 23.90 18.95
N LEU A 327 9.38 23.27 18.28
CA LEU A 327 10.32 22.35 18.90
C LEU A 327 11.41 23.06 19.72
N LEU A 328 11.76 24.30 19.33
CA LEU A 328 12.84 25.09 19.91
C LEU A 328 12.33 26.41 20.47
N ASP A 329 11.23 26.35 21.20
CA ASP A 329 10.68 27.50 21.90
C ASP A 329 11.57 27.93 23.05
N ALA A 330 11.36 29.16 23.50
CA ALA A 330 12.17 29.74 24.56
C ALA A 330 12.08 28.98 25.89
N GLN A 331 10.97 28.26 26.14
CA GLN A 331 10.79 27.45 27.33
C GLN A 331 11.62 26.17 27.26
N THR A 332 11.56 25.46 26.16
CA THR A 332 12.36 24.26 25.92
C THR A 332 13.86 24.56 26.00
N ILE A 333 14.28 25.68 25.40
CA ILE A 333 15.69 26.10 25.46
C ILE A 333 16.08 26.51 26.88
N ARG A 334 15.20 27.17 27.63
CA ARG A 334 15.39 27.52 29.02
C ARG A 334 15.59 26.26 29.89
N ASP A 335 14.72 25.29 29.75
CA ASP A 335 14.78 24.05 30.52
C ASP A 335 16.11 23.29 30.29
N VAL A 336 16.67 23.39 29.09
CA VAL A 336 17.97 22.82 28.75
C VAL A 336 19.11 23.65 29.34
N LEU A 337 19.01 24.97 29.30
CA LEU A 337 20.04 25.88 29.83
C LEU A 337 20.11 25.86 31.38
N GLU A 338 18.98 25.70 32.06
CA GLU A 338 18.90 25.57 33.52
C GLU A 338 19.56 24.30 34.07
N GLN A 339 19.68 23.25 33.21
CA GLN A 339 20.36 22.01 33.57
C GLN A 339 21.89 22.08 33.41
N GLN A 340 22.46 23.17 32.89
CA GLN A 340 23.90 23.28 32.68
C GLN A 340 24.57 23.88 33.94
N PRO A 341 25.63 23.25 34.45
CA PRO A 341 26.23 23.60 35.74
C PRO A 341 26.97 24.94 35.78
N ASN A 342 27.08 25.66 34.63
CA ASN A 342 27.84 26.93 34.55
C ASN A 342 26.99 28.10 33.98
N CYS A 343 25.70 28.01 33.94
CA CYS A 343 24.85 29.12 33.48
C CYS A 343 24.37 30.00 34.66
N ASP A 344 24.60 31.27 34.55
CA ASP A 344 24.10 32.24 35.50
C ASP A 344 22.57 32.34 35.40
N THR A 345 21.89 31.82 36.41
CA THR A 345 20.41 31.72 36.45
C THR A 345 19.67 33.02 36.18
N ALA A 346 20.31 34.17 36.44
CA ALA A 346 19.73 35.48 36.18
C ALA A 346 19.68 35.83 34.67
N GLN A 347 20.55 35.24 33.86
CA GLN A 347 20.66 35.53 32.42
C GLN A 347 19.98 34.48 31.53
N VAL A 348 19.66 33.33 32.09
CA VAL A 348 19.08 32.21 31.35
C VAL A 348 17.80 32.57 30.58
N PRO A 349 16.82 33.31 31.13
CA PRO A 349 15.62 33.66 30.39
C PRO A 349 15.89 34.56 29.17
N ALA A 350 16.79 35.55 29.34
CA ALA A 350 17.16 36.43 28.23
C ALA A 350 17.96 35.72 27.16
N LEU A 351 18.83 34.77 27.54
CA LEU A 351 19.62 33.98 26.64
C LEU A 351 18.76 32.95 25.87
N ALA A 352 17.86 32.28 26.57
CA ALA A 352 16.90 31.36 25.95
C ALA A 352 16.04 32.05 24.90
N GLN A 353 15.54 33.23 25.25
CA GLN A 353 14.75 34.08 24.33
C GLN A 353 15.59 34.53 23.12
N ALA A 354 16.84 34.91 23.33
CA ALA A 354 17.74 35.33 22.27
C ALA A 354 18.10 34.17 21.33
N ILE A 355 18.32 32.98 21.87
CA ILE A 355 18.60 31.77 21.08
C ILE A 355 17.37 31.35 20.29
N SER A 356 16.21 31.29 20.91
CA SER A 356 14.93 30.96 20.23
C SER A 356 14.65 31.96 19.11
N ASN A 357 14.77 33.26 19.37
CA ASN A 357 14.60 34.28 18.34
C ASN A 357 15.67 34.18 17.23
N GLY A 358 16.90 33.84 17.59
CA GLY A 358 18.00 33.64 16.64
C GLY A 358 17.76 32.43 15.70
N ILE A 359 17.22 31.35 16.23
CA ILE A 359 16.85 30.15 15.48
C ILE A 359 15.66 30.46 14.58
N ALA A 360 14.61 31.08 15.13
CA ALA A 360 13.43 31.47 14.37
C ALA A 360 13.81 32.41 13.20
N LYS A 361 14.72 33.38 13.44
CA LYS A 361 15.22 34.27 12.40
C LYS A 361 16.02 33.57 11.30
N LYS A 362 16.78 32.53 11.65
CA LYS A 362 17.54 31.72 10.67
C LYS A 362 16.67 30.73 9.89
N ALA A 363 15.63 30.24 10.52
CA ALA A 363 14.68 29.33 9.90
C ALA A 363 13.62 30.07 9.07
N LEU A 364 13.59 31.40 9.12
CA LEU A 364 12.59 32.20 8.41
C LEU A 364 12.64 31.93 6.92
N PRO A 365 11.51 31.62 6.29
CA PRO A 365 11.43 31.52 4.82
C PRO A 365 11.89 32.80 4.12
N SER A 366 12.32 32.73 2.87
CA SER A 366 12.82 33.87 2.09
C SER A 366 11.74 34.87 1.65
N PHE A 367 10.50 34.67 2.09
CA PHE A 367 9.35 35.51 1.79
C PHE A 367 8.61 35.92 3.09
N PRO A 368 7.82 37.03 3.10
CA PRO A 368 7.15 37.52 4.31
C PRO A 368 6.05 36.54 4.75
N LEU A 369 6.14 36.08 5.99
CA LEU A 369 5.15 35.17 6.60
C LEU A 369 3.79 35.82 6.82
N GLU A 370 3.75 37.13 7.12
CA GLU A 370 2.52 37.86 7.43
C GLU A 370 1.54 37.94 6.26
N SER A 371 2.03 37.79 5.02
CA SER A 371 1.22 37.81 3.81
C SER A 371 1.00 36.42 3.20
N PHE A 372 1.51 35.39 3.85
CA PHE A 372 1.44 34.03 3.32
C PHE A 372 0.19 33.30 3.83
N THR A 373 -0.61 32.81 2.90
CA THR A 373 -1.75 31.95 3.21
C THR A 373 -1.49 30.55 2.66
N SER A 374 -1.54 29.56 3.53
CA SER A 374 -1.57 28.15 3.09
C SER A 374 -2.93 27.87 2.44
N ILE A 375 -2.87 27.36 1.23
CA ILE A 375 -4.05 27.05 0.40
C ILE A 375 -4.33 25.55 0.42
N HIS A 376 -3.27 24.73 0.56
CA HIS A 376 -3.36 23.28 0.44
C HIS A 376 -3.15 22.63 1.80
N ASP A 377 -4.09 21.77 2.18
CA ASP A 377 -3.98 20.90 3.35
C ASP A 377 -3.69 19.46 2.88
N LEU A 378 -2.46 19.27 2.42
CA LEU A 378 -1.99 17.98 1.89
C LEU A 378 -1.10 17.27 2.90
N SER A 379 -1.27 15.95 2.99
CA SER A 379 -0.28 15.11 3.67
C SER A 379 1.05 15.11 2.91
N GLN A 380 2.13 14.77 3.58
CA GLN A 380 3.46 14.72 2.97
C GLN A 380 3.54 13.76 1.76
N GLU A 381 2.78 12.67 1.79
CA GLU A 381 2.65 11.71 0.69
C GLU A 381 1.90 12.32 -0.50
N GLN A 382 0.76 12.96 -0.22
CA GLN A 382 -0.05 13.63 -1.24
C GLN A 382 0.72 14.78 -1.90
N GLU A 383 1.45 15.58 -1.13
CA GLU A 383 2.31 16.64 -1.63
C GLU A 383 3.39 16.09 -2.56
N SER A 384 4.02 14.99 -2.18
CA SER A 384 5.06 14.35 -2.98
C SER A 384 4.51 13.81 -4.31
N GLN A 385 3.31 13.23 -4.29
CA GLN A 385 2.63 12.76 -5.49
C GLN A 385 2.30 13.92 -6.43
N VAL A 386 1.71 15.00 -5.90
CA VAL A 386 1.35 16.19 -6.69
C VAL A 386 2.60 16.84 -7.31
N ILE A 387 3.70 16.95 -6.57
CA ILE A 387 4.96 17.46 -7.09
C ILE A 387 5.48 16.58 -8.24
N SER A 388 5.42 15.26 -8.10
CA SER A 388 5.81 14.33 -9.15
C SER A 388 4.99 14.54 -10.44
N ASP A 389 3.68 14.70 -10.30
CA ASP A 389 2.77 14.92 -11.43
C ASP A 389 3.03 16.29 -12.12
N ILE A 390 3.34 17.33 -11.34
CA ILE A 390 3.70 18.65 -11.87
C ILE A 390 5.02 18.57 -12.64
N VAL A 391 6.04 17.91 -12.11
CA VAL A 391 7.34 17.74 -12.80
C VAL A 391 7.15 17.00 -14.13
N ARG A 392 6.30 15.97 -14.11
CA ARG A 392 5.93 15.24 -15.33
C ARG A 392 5.26 16.14 -16.36
N THR A 393 4.37 17.03 -15.92
CA THR A 393 3.68 18.01 -16.78
C THR A 393 4.68 18.99 -17.45
N GLN A 394 5.66 19.48 -16.71
CA GLN A 394 6.69 20.39 -17.23
C GLN A 394 7.57 19.68 -18.27
N TYR A 395 8.00 18.47 -18.03
CA TYR A 395 8.76 17.68 -18.96
C TYR A 395 8.04 17.51 -20.31
N PHE A 396 6.76 17.19 -20.29
CA PHE A 396 5.97 17.04 -21.51
C PHE A 396 5.81 18.35 -22.29
N ALA A 397 5.68 19.47 -21.61
CA ALA A 397 5.54 20.77 -22.27
C ALA A 397 6.81 21.15 -23.05
N GLU A 398 7.99 20.82 -22.54
CA GLU A 398 9.27 21.19 -23.17
C GLU A 398 9.68 20.24 -24.30
N VAL A 399 9.38 18.94 -24.18
CA VAL A 399 9.90 17.91 -25.10
C VAL A 399 8.91 17.57 -26.21
N ASP A 400 7.63 17.41 -25.87
CA ASP A 400 6.67 16.83 -26.81
C ASP A 400 5.92 17.87 -27.66
N ALA A 401 5.72 19.09 -27.16
CA ALA A 401 5.03 20.12 -27.90
C ALA A 401 5.71 20.52 -29.25
N PRO A 402 7.04 20.65 -29.32
CA PRO A 402 7.71 20.92 -30.61
C PRO A 402 7.54 19.79 -31.63
N GLN A 403 7.44 18.53 -31.15
CA GLN A 403 7.23 17.37 -32.02
C GLN A 403 5.83 17.34 -32.63
N LEU A 404 4.83 17.83 -31.90
CA LEU A 404 3.45 17.97 -32.40
C LEU A 404 3.39 18.95 -33.57
N ILE A 405 3.98 20.14 -33.43
CA ILE A 405 4.01 21.17 -34.51
C ILE A 405 4.58 20.58 -35.78
N LYS A 406 5.69 19.82 -35.65
CA LYS A 406 6.30 19.14 -36.80
C LYS A 406 5.36 18.09 -37.41
N ALA A 407 4.67 17.31 -36.59
CA ALA A 407 3.71 16.29 -37.06
C ALA A 407 2.52 16.91 -37.80
N ILE A 408 2.00 18.05 -37.36
CA ILE A 408 0.91 18.80 -38.02
C ILE A 408 1.38 19.30 -39.40
N ALA A 409 2.58 19.88 -39.45
CA ALA A 409 3.14 20.38 -40.74
C ALA A 409 3.35 19.24 -41.76
N GLU A 410 3.86 18.09 -41.28
CA GLU A 410 4.08 16.91 -42.11
C GLU A 410 2.76 16.31 -42.60
N LYS A 411 1.73 16.24 -41.76
CA LYS A 411 0.35 15.80 -42.13
C LYS A 411 -0.21 16.68 -43.26
N LYS A 412 -0.10 18.03 -43.10
CA LYS A 412 -0.61 18.97 -44.10
C LYS A 412 0.09 18.78 -45.45
N LYS A 413 1.41 18.62 -45.43
CA LYS A 413 2.21 18.39 -46.64
C LYS A 413 1.87 17.07 -47.35
N ALA A 414 1.64 16.01 -46.54
CA ALA A 414 1.24 14.73 -47.09
C ALA A 414 -0.17 14.78 -47.71
N SER A 415 -1.11 15.51 -47.09
CA SER A 415 -2.45 15.71 -47.64
C SER A 415 -2.42 16.43 -49.00
N GLN A 416 -1.66 17.52 -49.12
CA GLN A 416 -1.53 18.25 -50.36
C GLN A 416 -0.96 17.37 -51.49
N LYS A 417 0.07 16.59 -51.18
CA LYS A 417 0.65 15.66 -52.17
C LYS A 417 -0.33 14.55 -52.57
N TYR A 418 -1.11 14.05 -51.64
CA TYR A 418 -2.15 13.06 -51.93
C TYR A 418 -3.19 13.61 -52.90
N ASP A 419 -3.65 14.85 -52.69
CA ASP A 419 -4.62 15.51 -53.56
C ASP A 419 -4.06 15.80 -54.96
N GLU A 420 -2.79 16.23 -55.09
CA GLU A 420 -2.14 16.43 -56.34
C GLU A 420 -1.99 15.15 -57.15
N ILE A 421 -1.58 14.04 -56.51
CA ILE A 421 -1.46 12.74 -57.18
C ILE A 421 -2.82 12.23 -57.60
N SER A 422 -3.83 12.37 -56.73
CA SER A 422 -5.22 11.97 -57.04
C SER A 422 -5.82 12.77 -58.17
N LYS A 423 -5.42 14.05 -58.34
CA LYS A 423 -5.79 14.89 -59.46
C LYS A 423 -5.18 14.40 -60.77
N LYS A 424 -3.88 14.08 -60.78
CA LYS A 424 -3.19 13.54 -61.94
C LYS A 424 -3.75 12.24 -62.45
N ILE A 425 -4.14 11.34 -61.54
CA ILE A 425 -4.79 10.08 -61.88
C ILE A 425 -6.17 10.34 -62.57
N ARG A 426 -6.91 11.37 -62.16
CA ARG A 426 -8.20 11.73 -62.71
C ARG A 426 -8.14 12.39 -64.08
N GLU A 427 -7.16 13.22 -64.34
CA GLU A 427 -6.99 13.95 -65.62
C GLU A 427 -6.58 13.06 -66.78
N ALA A 428 -6.11 11.84 -66.52
CA ALA A 428 -5.56 10.93 -67.52
C ALA A 428 -6.55 10.02 -68.24
N LEU A 429 -7.85 10.13 -68.02
CA LEU A 429 -8.87 9.25 -68.57
C LEU A 429 -9.78 9.87 -69.66
N PRO A 430 -9.96 9.20 -70.78
CA PRO A 430 -10.98 9.58 -71.75
C PRO A 430 -12.22 8.64 -71.67
N THR A 431 -13.43 9.22 -71.91
CA THR A 431 -14.71 8.67 -72.39
C THR A 431 -15.83 8.40 -71.39
N VAL A 432 -17.01 8.13 -71.90
CA VAL A 432 -18.39 8.13 -71.38
C VAL A 432 -18.63 7.66 -69.96
N ASP A 433 -17.89 6.70 -69.47
CA ASP A 433 -17.95 6.23 -68.08
C ASP A 433 -17.33 7.21 -67.05
N ALA A 434 -16.52 8.15 -67.54
CA ALA A 434 -15.90 9.14 -66.71
C ALA A 434 -16.91 10.14 -66.08
N ALA A 435 -17.96 10.48 -66.81
CA ALA A 435 -18.97 11.42 -66.33
C ALA A 435 -19.77 10.87 -65.15
N ALA A 436 -20.17 9.62 -65.24
CA ALA A 436 -20.90 8.94 -64.11
C ALA A 436 -19.99 8.75 -62.88
N TYR A 437 -18.72 8.44 -63.10
CA TYR A 437 -17.74 8.35 -62.05
C TYR A 437 -17.51 9.73 -61.36
N PHE A 438 -17.31 10.78 -62.14
CA PHE A 438 -17.10 12.12 -61.57
C PHE A 438 -18.31 12.64 -60.80
N GLU A 439 -19.53 12.38 -61.29
CA GLU A 439 -20.74 12.69 -60.53
C GLU A 439 -20.82 11.93 -59.23
N ARG A 440 -20.50 10.64 -59.24
CA ARG A 440 -20.54 9.82 -58.01
C ARG A 440 -19.45 10.22 -57.00
N VAL A 441 -18.22 10.47 -57.49
CA VAL A 441 -17.12 10.95 -56.64
C VAL A 441 -17.43 12.34 -56.10
N ARG A 442 -18.00 13.24 -56.91
CA ARG A 442 -18.47 14.54 -56.42
C ARG A 442 -19.49 14.40 -55.30
N PHE A 443 -20.52 13.58 -55.50
CA PHE A 443 -21.55 13.31 -54.52
C PHE A 443 -20.96 12.76 -53.24
N LEU A 444 -20.04 11.78 -53.33
CA LEU A 444 -19.39 11.19 -52.15
C LEU A 444 -18.47 12.22 -51.46
N THR A 445 -17.79 13.08 -52.25
CA THR A 445 -16.91 14.11 -51.67
C THR A 445 -17.72 15.16 -50.93
N GLU A 446 -18.91 15.57 -51.46
CA GLU A 446 -19.84 16.49 -50.79
C GLU A 446 -20.43 15.85 -49.51
N ARG A 447 -20.72 14.55 -49.56
CA ARG A 447 -21.18 13.81 -48.32
C ARG A 447 -20.07 13.68 -47.30
N ILE A 448 -18.85 13.38 -47.71
CA ILE A 448 -17.69 13.29 -46.83
C ILE A 448 -17.48 14.63 -46.12
N ALA A 449 -17.46 15.74 -46.88
CA ALA A 449 -17.32 17.07 -46.31
C ALA A 449 -18.48 17.40 -45.32
N ALA A 450 -19.73 17.06 -45.66
CA ALA A 450 -20.83 17.25 -44.74
C ALA A 450 -20.73 16.41 -43.45
N TYR A 451 -20.21 15.21 -43.55
CA TYR A 451 -19.95 14.38 -42.35
C TYR A 451 -18.78 14.92 -41.54
N GLU A 452 -17.70 15.42 -42.20
CA GLU A 452 -16.58 16.05 -41.54
C GLU A 452 -17.00 17.31 -40.78
N ASP A 453 -17.81 18.20 -41.43
CA ASP A 453 -18.36 19.40 -40.79
C ASP A 453 -19.29 19.05 -39.61
N SER A 454 -20.14 18.02 -39.80
CA SER A 454 -21.02 17.55 -38.73
C SER A 454 -20.25 16.94 -37.56
N LEU A 455 -19.16 16.25 -37.86
CA LEU A 455 -18.27 15.63 -36.87
C LEU A 455 -17.51 16.69 -36.07
N GLU A 456 -17.01 17.71 -36.75
CA GLU A 456 -16.36 18.87 -36.12
C GLU A 456 -17.35 19.62 -35.21
N SER A 457 -18.61 19.81 -35.70
CA SER A 457 -19.64 20.42 -34.88
C SER A 457 -19.96 19.62 -33.61
N VAL A 458 -20.07 18.28 -33.73
CA VAL A 458 -20.33 17.40 -32.58
C VAL A 458 -19.12 17.37 -31.65
N GLU A 459 -17.89 17.35 -32.16
CA GLU A 459 -16.69 17.41 -31.37
C GLU A 459 -16.57 18.71 -30.58
N ASN A 460 -16.89 19.83 -31.20
CA ASN A 460 -16.95 21.12 -30.49
C ASN A 460 -18.03 21.12 -29.40
N GLN A 461 -19.21 20.54 -29.65
CA GLN A 461 -20.24 20.41 -28.62
C GLN A 461 -19.82 19.50 -27.47
N ILE A 462 -19.09 18.42 -27.75
CA ILE A 462 -18.54 17.54 -26.72
C ILE A 462 -17.51 18.33 -25.89
N ALA A 463 -16.60 19.06 -26.52
CA ALA A 463 -15.59 19.84 -25.81
C ALA A 463 -16.19 20.95 -24.92
N GLU A 464 -17.22 21.67 -25.42
CA GLU A 464 -17.96 22.65 -24.63
C GLU A 464 -18.69 22.00 -23.45
N LEU A 465 -19.29 20.85 -23.71
CA LEU A 465 -20.02 20.10 -22.67
C LEU A 465 -19.06 19.51 -21.64
N GLU A 466 -17.89 19.03 -22.03
CA GLU A 466 -16.84 18.56 -21.11
C GLU A 466 -16.32 19.69 -20.22
N ALA A 467 -16.10 20.87 -20.77
CA ALA A 467 -15.77 22.05 -20.01
C ALA A 467 -16.87 22.37 -18.99
N THR A 468 -18.14 22.37 -19.46
CA THR A 468 -19.30 22.58 -18.59
C THR A 468 -19.41 21.52 -17.49
N ILE A 469 -19.20 20.26 -17.81
CA ILE A 469 -19.17 19.15 -16.84
C ILE A 469 -18.04 19.37 -15.82
N THR A 470 -16.89 19.86 -16.26
CA THR A 470 -15.75 20.11 -15.37
C THR A 470 -16.06 21.25 -14.40
N ASP A 471 -16.62 22.35 -14.90
CA ASP A 471 -17.04 23.48 -14.09
C ASP A 471 -18.17 23.09 -13.12
N GLN A 472 -19.12 22.31 -13.62
CA GLN A 472 -20.24 21.82 -12.82
C GLN A 472 -19.77 20.86 -11.71
N LYS A 473 -18.81 19.97 -12.02
CA LYS A 473 -18.19 19.12 -11.00
C LYS A 473 -17.49 19.95 -9.93
N ALA A 474 -16.77 21.01 -10.34
CA ALA A 474 -16.12 21.91 -9.40
C ALA A 474 -17.15 22.67 -8.55
N LEU A 475 -18.29 23.06 -9.14
CA LEU A 475 -19.39 23.72 -8.42
C LEU A 475 -20.02 22.75 -7.40
N VAL A 476 -20.38 21.54 -7.83
CA VAL A 476 -20.93 20.50 -6.94
C VAL A 476 -19.96 20.20 -5.80
N GLU A 477 -18.67 20.12 -6.09
CA GLU A 477 -17.65 19.90 -5.07
C GLU A 477 -17.54 21.08 -4.08
N ARG A 478 -17.67 22.31 -4.58
CA ARG A 478 -17.73 23.51 -3.70
C ARG A 478 -19.00 23.52 -2.85
N LEU A 479 -20.14 23.21 -3.45
CA LEU A 479 -21.41 23.15 -2.74
C LEU A 479 -21.42 22.00 -1.72
N ARG A 480 -20.85 20.83 -2.06
CA ARG A 480 -20.64 19.75 -1.10
C ARG A 480 -19.75 20.16 0.05
N LYS A 481 -18.66 20.90 -0.22
CA LYS A 481 -17.81 21.46 0.83
C LYS A 481 -18.52 22.51 1.66
N ALA A 482 -19.33 23.36 1.03
CA ALA A 482 -20.16 24.33 1.72
C ALA A 482 -21.29 23.65 2.53
N LEU A 483 -21.92 22.63 1.97
CA LEU A 483 -22.87 21.76 2.66
C LEU A 483 -22.20 21.07 3.84
N PHE A 484 -20.99 20.54 3.64
CA PHE A 484 -20.18 19.92 4.67
C PHE A 484 -19.77 20.91 5.77
N ALA A 485 -19.44 22.16 5.40
CA ALA A 485 -19.11 23.21 6.35
C ALA A 485 -20.34 23.67 7.17
N LYS A 486 -21.53 23.72 6.52
CA LYS A 486 -22.81 24.05 7.18
C LYS A 486 -23.43 22.85 7.90
N ALA A 487 -23.17 21.64 7.43
CA ALA A 487 -23.51 20.38 8.11
C ALA A 487 -22.79 20.22 9.45
N LYS A 488 -21.80 21.06 9.71
CA LYS A 488 -21.06 21.06 10.96
C LYS A 488 -21.96 21.18 12.18
N ASP A 489 -23.14 21.76 12.00
CA ASP A 489 -24.01 22.05 13.11
C ASP A 489 -25.15 21.05 13.39
N ARG A 490 -25.53 20.17 12.45
CA ARG A 490 -26.58 19.15 12.72
C ARG A 490 -26.47 17.82 11.97
N THR A 491 -25.95 17.81 10.77
CA THR A 491 -25.93 16.60 9.90
C THR A 491 -24.54 15.95 9.82
N ALA A 492 -23.53 16.59 10.39
CA ALA A 492 -22.20 15.97 10.54
C ALA A 492 -22.31 14.59 11.19
N HIS A 493 -23.19 14.46 12.19
CA HIS A 493 -23.46 13.20 12.89
C HIS A 493 -24.03 12.11 11.98
N GLU A 494 -25.11 12.39 11.24
CA GLU A 494 -25.74 11.39 10.37
C GLU A 494 -24.90 11.06 9.15
N PHE A 495 -24.25 12.07 8.55
CA PHE A 495 -23.44 11.86 7.35
C PHE A 495 -22.13 11.17 7.70
N THR A 496 -21.49 11.57 8.78
CA THR A 496 -20.30 10.90 9.32
C THR A 496 -20.63 9.49 9.77
N ALA A 497 -21.79 9.28 10.40
CA ALA A 497 -22.26 7.95 10.75
C ALA A 497 -22.54 7.08 9.51
N ARG A 498 -23.09 7.65 8.42
CA ARG A 498 -23.29 6.93 7.14
C ARG A 498 -21.95 6.62 6.45
N ILE A 499 -21.01 7.56 6.45
CA ILE A 499 -19.65 7.30 5.91
C ILE A 499 -18.97 6.25 6.77
N SER A 500 -19.02 6.37 8.09
CA SER A 500 -18.47 5.35 9.00
C SER A 500 -19.11 3.98 8.74
N GLN A 501 -20.45 3.91 8.57
CA GLN A 501 -21.14 2.66 8.21
C GLN A 501 -20.71 2.11 6.85
N VAL A 502 -20.56 2.97 5.83
CA VAL A 502 -20.10 2.54 4.50
C VAL A 502 -18.65 2.05 4.58
N MET A 503 -17.78 2.78 5.27
CA MET A 503 -16.40 2.35 5.51
C MET A 503 -16.35 1.03 6.28
N GLN A 504 -17.17 0.91 7.32
CA GLN A 504 -17.27 -0.31 8.11
C GLN A 504 -17.75 -1.51 7.27
N ARG A 505 -18.74 -1.32 6.38
CA ARG A 505 -19.17 -2.35 5.44
C ARG A 505 -18.07 -2.70 4.45
N MET A 506 -17.42 -1.72 3.86
CA MET A 506 -16.30 -1.96 2.92
C MET A 506 -15.15 -2.69 3.60
N ILE A 507 -14.80 -2.29 4.83
CA ILE A 507 -13.80 -3.01 5.63
C ILE A 507 -14.27 -4.44 5.91
N SER A 508 -15.54 -4.63 6.27
CA SER A 508 -16.12 -5.93 6.56
C SER A 508 -16.11 -6.85 5.34
N ASP A 509 -16.63 -6.38 4.20
CA ASP A 509 -16.76 -7.19 2.98
C ASP A 509 -15.40 -7.66 2.45
N VAL A 510 -14.43 -6.75 2.41
CA VAL A 510 -13.07 -7.08 1.98
C VAL A 510 -12.34 -7.94 3.00
N THR A 511 -12.58 -7.69 4.27
CA THR A 511 -11.96 -8.44 5.36
C THR A 511 -12.46 -9.89 5.39
N GLN A 512 -13.73 -10.14 5.09
CA GLN A 512 -14.29 -11.49 5.03
C GLN A 512 -13.61 -12.38 3.98
N GLU A 513 -13.37 -11.87 2.77
CA GLU A 513 -12.67 -12.64 1.75
C GLU A 513 -11.24 -13.00 2.19
N LYS A 514 -10.54 -12.06 2.83
CA LYS A 514 -9.21 -12.29 3.38
C LYS A 514 -9.24 -13.22 4.59
N PHE A 515 -10.28 -13.15 5.40
CA PHE A 515 -10.45 -14.08 6.53
C PHE A 515 -10.51 -15.52 6.05
N HIS A 516 -11.34 -15.84 5.08
CA HIS A 516 -11.43 -17.21 4.56
C HIS A 516 -10.09 -17.72 4.02
N GLN A 517 -9.29 -16.85 3.37
CA GLN A 517 -7.95 -17.21 2.92
C GLN A 517 -7.02 -17.49 4.11
N ILE A 518 -7.02 -16.61 5.12
CA ILE A 518 -6.17 -16.75 6.32
C ILE A 518 -6.60 -17.98 7.13
N GLU A 519 -7.90 -18.19 7.35
CA GLU A 519 -8.47 -19.34 8.06
C GLU A 519 -8.03 -20.65 7.42
N SER A 520 -8.20 -20.77 6.11
CA SER A 520 -7.82 -21.96 5.33
C SER A 520 -6.32 -22.22 5.40
N LEU A 521 -5.50 -21.20 5.19
CA LEU A 521 -4.04 -21.34 5.20
C LEU A 521 -3.50 -21.61 6.61
N ALA A 522 -4.08 -20.99 7.64
CA ALA A 522 -3.69 -21.21 9.03
C ALA A 522 -4.04 -22.65 9.46
N LEU A 523 -5.22 -23.12 9.09
CA LEU A 523 -5.66 -24.49 9.37
C LEU A 523 -4.76 -25.53 8.66
N GLU A 524 -4.44 -25.28 7.39
CA GLU A 524 -3.56 -26.15 6.61
C GLU A 524 -2.18 -26.27 7.26
N MET A 525 -1.55 -25.13 7.62
CA MET A 525 -0.23 -25.11 8.24
C MET A 525 -0.26 -25.72 9.64
N PHE A 526 -1.28 -25.38 10.45
CA PHE A 526 -1.42 -25.92 11.79
C PHE A 526 -1.54 -27.44 11.77
N ASN A 527 -2.38 -28.00 10.89
CA ASN A 527 -2.56 -29.44 10.79
C ASN A 527 -1.34 -30.17 10.18
N LYS A 528 -0.49 -29.48 9.41
CA LYS A 528 0.78 -30.05 8.94
C LYS A 528 1.83 -30.15 10.03
N ILE A 529 1.83 -29.23 10.99
CA ILE A 529 2.81 -29.18 12.07
C ILE A 529 2.36 -30.01 13.26
N ILE A 530 1.06 -29.96 13.60
CA ILE A 530 0.53 -30.64 14.78
C ILE A 530 0.34 -32.13 14.52
N ARG A 531 0.70 -32.96 15.49
CA ARG A 531 0.63 -34.43 15.36
C ARG A 531 -0.74 -35.03 15.64
N LYS A 532 -1.57 -34.28 16.38
CA LYS A 532 -2.90 -34.76 16.74
C LYS A 532 -3.80 -34.67 15.51
N GLU A 533 -4.00 -35.80 14.83
CA GLU A 533 -4.93 -35.88 13.70
C GLU A 533 -6.31 -35.36 14.12
N ASN A 534 -6.88 -34.47 13.30
CA ASN A 534 -8.21 -33.90 13.50
C ASN A 534 -8.41 -33.13 14.82
N PHE A 535 -7.35 -32.55 15.40
CA PHE A 535 -7.45 -31.79 16.64
C PHE A 535 -8.18 -30.46 16.44
N VAL A 536 -7.90 -29.75 15.36
CA VAL A 536 -8.63 -28.57 14.90
C VAL A 536 -9.02 -28.81 13.44
N GLN A 537 -10.30 -28.64 13.13
CA GLN A 537 -10.84 -28.89 11.80
C GLN A 537 -11.40 -27.63 11.13
N LEU A 538 -11.59 -26.56 11.92
CA LEU A 538 -11.98 -25.25 11.44
C LEU A 538 -11.33 -24.17 12.31
N ILE A 539 -10.82 -23.15 11.68
CA ILE A 539 -10.41 -21.87 12.29
C ILE A 539 -11.36 -20.82 11.74
N GLU A 540 -11.95 -20.01 12.59
CA GLU A 540 -12.86 -18.92 12.22
C GLU A 540 -12.35 -17.62 12.86
N LEU A 541 -12.27 -16.56 12.06
CA LEU A 541 -12.03 -15.20 12.51
C LEU A 541 -13.38 -14.48 12.58
N ASP A 542 -13.79 -14.05 13.78
CA ASP A 542 -15.02 -13.29 13.93
C ASP A 542 -14.87 -11.83 13.48
N ASP A 543 -15.97 -11.09 13.41
CA ASP A 543 -16.00 -9.67 13.00
C ASP A 543 -15.17 -8.76 13.92
N ASN A 544 -14.83 -9.22 15.11
CA ASN A 544 -13.95 -8.56 16.07
C ASN A 544 -12.50 -9.03 16.01
N PHE A 545 -12.15 -9.82 15.00
CA PHE A 545 -10.82 -10.42 14.81
C PHE A 545 -10.39 -11.39 15.91
N ASN A 546 -11.35 -11.93 16.67
CA ASN A 546 -11.05 -13.02 17.60
C ASN A 546 -10.96 -14.32 16.82
N VAL A 547 -10.01 -15.14 17.23
CA VAL A 547 -9.80 -16.45 16.62
C VAL A 547 -10.55 -17.50 17.40
N ASN A 548 -11.41 -18.22 16.70
CA ASN A 548 -12.16 -19.35 17.24
C ASN A 548 -11.68 -20.64 16.58
N LEU A 549 -11.37 -21.62 17.40
CA LEU A 549 -10.94 -22.95 16.97
C LEU A 549 -12.07 -23.93 17.17
N TYR A 550 -12.24 -24.84 16.22
CA TYR A 550 -13.31 -25.83 16.30
C TYR A 550 -12.79 -27.23 15.96
N LYS A 551 -13.39 -28.20 16.65
CA LYS A 551 -13.24 -29.62 16.39
C LYS A 551 -14.58 -30.21 16.05
N LYS A 552 -14.65 -31.02 15.00
CA LYS A 552 -15.88 -31.72 14.63
C LYS A 552 -16.12 -32.91 15.55
N GLN A 553 -17.32 -33.00 16.06
CA GLN A 553 -17.79 -34.09 16.90
C GLN A 553 -19.14 -34.53 16.40
N ILE A 554 -19.32 -35.84 16.29
CA ILE A 554 -20.61 -36.43 15.91
C ILE A 554 -21.47 -36.51 17.18
N TYR A 555 -22.62 -35.90 17.14
CA TYR A 555 -23.68 -36.01 18.15
C TYR A 555 -24.87 -36.71 17.52
N THR A 556 -25.64 -37.41 18.32
CA THR A 556 -27.01 -37.75 17.95
C THR A 556 -27.95 -36.63 18.35
N THR A 557 -29.11 -36.52 17.72
CA THR A 557 -30.11 -35.52 18.06
C THR A 557 -30.53 -35.66 19.54
N HIS A 558 -30.62 -36.89 20.04
CA HIS A 558 -30.92 -37.19 21.43
C HIS A 558 -29.83 -36.72 22.40
N GLU A 559 -28.55 -37.01 22.07
CA GLU A 559 -27.41 -36.55 22.86
C GLU A 559 -27.34 -35.02 22.95
N LEU A 560 -27.60 -34.32 21.83
CA LEU A 560 -27.58 -32.87 21.79
C LEU A 560 -28.69 -32.26 22.67
N LEU A 561 -29.87 -32.87 22.68
CA LEU A 561 -30.98 -32.48 23.54
C LEU A 561 -30.69 -32.72 25.02
N LEU A 562 -30.16 -33.89 25.35
CA LEU A 562 -29.74 -34.20 26.73
C LEU A 562 -28.67 -33.20 27.20
N LEU A 563 -27.73 -32.87 26.32
CA LEU A 563 -26.70 -31.88 26.61
C LEU A 563 -27.32 -30.51 26.87
N ALA A 564 -28.23 -30.05 25.99
CA ALA A 564 -28.93 -28.77 26.14
C ALA A 564 -29.73 -28.69 27.44
N ASN A 565 -30.40 -29.78 27.82
CA ASN A 565 -31.15 -29.86 29.08
C ASN A 565 -30.26 -29.85 30.33
N ASN A 566 -29.08 -30.47 30.25
CA ASN A 566 -28.18 -30.58 31.40
C ASN A 566 -27.37 -29.31 31.64
N ILE A 567 -26.87 -28.63 30.58
CA ILE A 567 -26.00 -27.46 30.69
C ILE A 567 -26.72 -26.14 30.41
N GLY A 568 -27.90 -26.16 29.82
CA GLY A 568 -28.65 -24.98 29.36
C GLY A 568 -28.20 -24.45 28.02
N TRP A 569 -29.06 -23.60 27.40
CA TRP A 569 -28.80 -23.05 26.10
C TRP A 569 -27.51 -22.23 26.03
N ASP A 570 -27.30 -21.31 26.97
CA ASP A 570 -26.15 -20.39 26.93
C ASP A 570 -24.79 -21.13 27.04
N ALA A 571 -24.76 -22.25 27.75
CA ALA A 571 -23.58 -23.10 27.85
C ALA A 571 -23.39 -23.96 26.59
N LEU A 572 -24.47 -24.43 25.96
CA LEU A 572 -24.44 -25.13 24.68
C LEU A 572 -23.98 -24.22 23.58
N GLU A 573 -24.50 -22.98 23.51
CA GLU A 573 -24.11 -21.96 22.58
C GLU A 573 -22.61 -21.67 22.66
N LYS A 574 -22.07 -21.49 23.88
CA LYS A 574 -20.63 -21.30 24.08
C LYS A 574 -19.82 -22.52 23.66
N ARG A 575 -20.33 -23.73 23.84
CA ARG A 575 -19.65 -24.98 23.49
C ARG A 575 -19.62 -25.21 21.99
N LEU A 576 -20.72 -24.97 21.28
CA LEU A 576 -20.81 -25.12 19.84
C LEU A 576 -20.14 -23.95 19.13
N GLY A 577 -20.24 -22.74 19.69
CA GLY A 577 -19.77 -21.51 19.05
C GLY A 577 -20.56 -21.16 17.78
N SER A 578 -20.12 -20.14 17.06
CA SER A 578 -20.78 -19.68 15.84
C SER A 578 -20.86 -20.75 14.74
N ALA A 579 -19.76 -21.46 14.48
CA ALA A 579 -19.72 -22.49 13.44
C ALA A 579 -20.60 -23.70 13.76
N GLY A 580 -20.55 -24.18 15.00
CA GLY A 580 -21.38 -25.32 15.42
C GLY A 580 -22.86 -25.00 15.45
N LEU A 581 -23.24 -23.77 15.83
CA LEU A 581 -24.63 -23.30 15.81
C LEU A 581 -25.15 -23.15 14.38
N LYS A 582 -24.36 -22.59 13.45
CA LYS A 582 -24.73 -22.50 12.02
C LYS A 582 -24.96 -23.88 11.43
N GLU A 583 -24.07 -24.83 11.71
CA GLU A 583 -24.22 -26.23 11.23
C GLU A 583 -25.43 -26.92 11.84
N ALA A 584 -25.66 -26.74 13.14
CA ALA A 584 -26.86 -27.27 13.82
C ALA A 584 -28.14 -26.63 13.26
N ALA A 585 -28.16 -25.32 13.02
CA ALA A 585 -29.31 -24.63 12.45
C ALA A 585 -29.56 -25.11 11.00
N HIS A 586 -28.53 -25.30 10.21
CA HIS A 586 -28.64 -25.82 8.85
C HIS A 586 -29.22 -27.23 8.81
N LEU A 587 -28.80 -28.10 9.71
CA LEU A 587 -29.26 -29.48 9.76
C LEU A 587 -30.64 -29.66 10.38
N LEU A 588 -31.03 -28.78 11.34
CA LEU A 588 -32.21 -28.97 12.15
C LEU A 588 -33.35 -27.97 11.91
N THR A 589 -33.01 -26.71 11.48
CA THR A 589 -33.98 -25.58 11.46
C THR A 589 -33.88 -24.71 10.22
N ASN A 590 -33.47 -25.25 9.07
CA ASN A 590 -33.33 -24.50 7.82
C ASN A 590 -32.65 -23.12 7.97
N ASP A 591 -31.47 -23.13 8.60
CA ASP A 591 -30.61 -21.97 8.85
C ASP A 591 -31.13 -20.94 9.89
N SER A 592 -32.18 -21.27 10.67
CA SER A 592 -32.72 -20.39 11.70
C SER A 592 -32.16 -20.70 13.08
N ILE A 593 -31.24 -19.89 13.58
CA ILE A 593 -30.69 -20.00 14.94
C ILE A 593 -31.74 -19.68 16.00
N ASP A 594 -32.70 -18.80 15.74
CA ASP A 594 -33.78 -18.47 16.66
C ASP A 594 -34.73 -19.63 16.82
N GLU A 595 -35.01 -20.39 15.76
CA GLU A 595 -35.81 -21.63 15.87
C GLU A 595 -35.05 -22.72 16.62
N LEU A 596 -33.75 -22.87 16.34
CA LEU A 596 -32.87 -23.76 17.07
C LEU A 596 -32.86 -23.43 18.55
N ARG A 597 -32.79 -22.15 18.93
CA ARG A 597 -32.85 -21.70 20.33
C ARG A 597 -34.20 -22.05 20.98
N ARG A 598 -35.31 -21.83 20.29
CA ARG A 598 -36.64 -22.19 20.76
C ARG A 598 -36.79 -23.70 20.95
N TYR A 599 -36.25 -24.47 20.02
CA TYR A 599 -36.24 -25.92 20.05
C TYR A 599 -35.50 -26.46 21.27
N PHE A 600 -34.34 -25.94 21.61
CA PHE A 600 -33.55 -26.37 22.77
C PHE A 600 -33.87 -25.66 24.10
N SER A 601 -34.55 -24.49 24.06
CA SER A 601 -34.97 -23.78 25.28
C SER A 601 -36.36 -24.13 25.73
N GLY A 602 -37.15 -24.83 24.94
CA GLY A 602 -38.44 -25.34 25.33
C GLY A 602 -38.31 -26.35 26.49
N LYS A 603 -39.14 -26.23 27.54
CA LYS A 603 -39.25 -27.26 28.59
C LYS A 603 -39.79 -28.54 27.94
N ILE A 604 -38.91 -29.30 27.34
CA ILE A 604 -39.25 -30.58 26.79
C ILE A 604 -39.18 -31.58 27.95
N VAL A 605 -40.33 -32.06 28.38
CA VAL A 605 -40.40 -33.18 29.30
C VAL A 605 -39.84 -34.39 28.57
N THR A 606 -38.78 -34.97 29.08
CA THR A 606 -37.97 -36.03 28.50
C THR A 606 -38.75 -37.28 28.09
N ASP A 607 -40.00 -37.43 28.49
CA ASP A 607 -40.85 -38.59 28.18
C ASP A 607 -41.77 -38.45 26.95
N GLN A 608 -41.70 -37.30 26.25
CA GLN A 608 -42.61 -37.03 25.10
C GLN A 608 -41.90 -36.73 23.77
N ILE A 609 -40.58 -36.83 23.69
CA ILE A 609 -39.88 -36.65 22.45
C ILE A 609 -39.79 -37.99 21.74
N SER A 610 -40.77 -38.30 20.93
CA SER A 610 -40.59 -39.30 19.88
C SER A 610 -39.82 -38.63 18.74
N PHE A 611 -38.49 -38.59 18.83
CA PHE A 611 -37.69 -38.44 17.64
C PHE A 611 -37.88 -39.70 16.83
N GLN A 612 -38.58 -39.59 15.73
CA GLN A 612 -38.80 -40.71 14.85
C GLN A 612 -37.50 -41.21 14.19
N ASP A 613 -36.47 -40.34 14.13
CA ASP A 613 -35.16 -40.71 13.62
C ASP A 613 -34.07 -40.05 14.44
N ASP A 614 -33.22 -40.82 15.12
CA ASP A 614 -32.01 -40.32 15.77
C ASP A 614 -30.94 -40.09 14.72
N ILE A 615 -30.77 -38.82 14.31
CA ILE A 615 -29.89 -38.43 13.21
C ILE A 615 -28.50 -38.11 13.76
N GLU A 616 -27.46 -38.59 13.10
CA GLU A 616 -26.10 -38.21 13.39
C GLU A 616 -25.84 -36.77 12.90
N LEU A 617 -25.46 -35.90 13.81
CA LEU A 617 -25.17 -34.51 13.61
C LEU A 617 -23.66 -34.26 13.76
N PRO A 618 -22.92 -34.13 12.68
CA PRO A 618 -21.49 -33.80 12.73
C PRO A 618 -21.31 -32.31 12.99
N LEU A 619 -21.30 -31.89 14.24
CA LEU A 619 -21.26 -30.51 14.67
C LEU A 619 -19.84 -30.05 15.05
N TYR A 620 -19.57 -28.78 14.87
CA TYR A 620 -18.37 -28.13 15.38
C TYR A 620 -18.51 -27.80 16.86
N ASN A 621 -17.50 -28.15 17.65
CA ASN A 621 -17.34 -27.74 19.03
C ASN A 621 -16.19 -26.75 19.14
N ARG A 622 -16.41 -25.67 19.85
CA ARG A 622 -15.37 -24.68 20.13
C ARG A 622 -14.30 -25.27 21.04
N VAL A 623 -13.06 -25.14 20.62
CA VAL A 623 -11.87 -25.48 21.41
C VAL A 623 -11.35 -24.17 22.02
N GLU A 624 -11.36 -24.08 23.34
CA GLU A 624 -10.80 -22.89 23.99
C GLU A 624 -9.28 -22.87 23.85
N LEU A 625 -8.72 -21.71 23.51
CA LEU A 625 -7.26 -21.50 23.41
C LEU A 625 -6.52 -21.90 24.69
N ASN A 626 -7.19 -21.85 25.85
CA ASN A 626 -6.63 -22.28 27.13
C ASN A 626 -6.41 -23.79 27.25
N GLN A 627 -7.10 -24.59 26.43
CA GLN A 627 -6.95 -26.04 26.38
C GLN A 627 -5.74 -26.49 25.56
N LEU A 628 -5.16 -25.57 24.77
CA LEU A 628 -3.92 -25.81 24.06
C LEU A 628 -2.74 -25.76 25.04
N SER A 629 -1.82 -26.68 24.93
CA SER A 629 -0.52 -26.62 25.59
C SER A 629 0.26 -25.38 25.14
N LYS A 630 1.29 -25.00 25.85
CA LYS A 630 2.11 -23.83 25.48
C LYS A 630 2.76 -24.00 24.11
N GLY A 631 3.23 -25.21 23.79
CA GLY A 631 3.81 -25.52 22.47
C GLY A 631 2.77 -25.47 21.35
N GLU A 632 1.56 -26.04 21.57
CA GLU A 632 0.47 -26.00 20.60
C GLU A 632 0.01 -24.56 20.32
N LYS A 633 -0.06 -23.70 21.35
CA LYS A 633 -0.33 -22.26 21.18
C LYS A 633 0.70 -21.59 20.29
N GLN A 634 1.97 -21.92 20.49
CA GLN A 634 3.06 -21.38 19.69
C GLN A 634 2.98 -21.83 18.23
N VAL A 635 2.73 -23.11 17.99
CA VAL A 635 2.49 -23.66 16.64
C VAL A 635 1.30 -22.97 15.99
N PHE A 636 0.22 -22.74 16.74
CA PHE A 636 -0.95 -22.06 16.23
C PHE A 636 -0.65 -20.61 15.82
N ILE A 637 0.09 -19.86 16.65
CA ILE A 637 0.50 -18.49 16.33
C ILE A 637 1.37 -18.47 15.09
N LEU A 638 2.36 -19.35 15.00
CA LEU A 638 3.22 -19.48 13.81
C LEU A 638 2.39 -19.77 12.55
N SER A 639 1.40 -20.67 12.64
CA SER A 639 0.50 -20.98 11.53
C SER A 639 -0.34 -19.78 11.10
N LEU A 640 -0.82 -18.99 12.05
CA LEU A 640 -1.56 -17.76 11.79
C LEU A 640 -0.66 -16.69 11.12
N TYR A 641 0.56 -16.52 11.61
CA TYR A 641 1.56 -15.63 10.99
C TYR A 641 1.86 -16.05 9.55
N TRP A 642 2.09 -17.34 9.35
CA TRP A 642 2.31 -17.89 8.02
C TRP A 642 1.16 -17.58 7.07
N ALA A 643 -0.07 -17.79 7.52
CA ALA A 643 -1.27 -17.50 6.74
C ALA A 643 -1.38 -16.01 6.39
N ILE A 644 -1.17 -15.12 7.36
CA ILE A 644 -1.21 -13.67 7.15
C ILE A 644 -0.12 -13.23 6.16
N ILE A 645 1.11 -13.71 6.31
CA ILE A 645 2.22 -13.38 5.42
C ILE A 645 1.95 -13.91 3.99
N LYS A 646 1.43 -15.13 3.85
CA LYS A 646 1.09 -15.71 2.55
C LYS A 646 -0.07 -15.02 1.85
N THR A 647 -1.03 -14.50 2.61
CA THR A 647 -2.16 -13.74 2.07
C THR A 647 -1.76 -12.31 1.69
N SER A 648 -0.66 -11.81 2.26
CA SER A 648 -0.05 -10.55 1.83
C SER A 648 0.75 -10.77 0.55
N ASN A 649 0.53 -9.93 -0.47
CA ASN A 649 1.32 -9.98 -1.70
C ASN A 649 2.73 -9.37 -1.54
N GLN A 650 3.20 -9.18 -0.31
CA GLN A 650 4.47 -8.51 -0.03
C GLN A 650 5.56 -9.54 0.27
N ALA A 651 6.58 -9.59 -0.58
CA ALA A 651 7.79 -10.38 -0.34
C ALA A 651 8.72 -9.61 0.62
N VAL A 652 8.59 -9.87 1.93
CA VAL A 652 9.38 -9.20 3.00
C VAL A 652 10.21 -10.26 3.73
N PRO A 653 11.42 -9.93 4.23
CA PRO A 653 12.21 -10.86 5.03
C PRO A 653 11.49 -11.18 6.34
N PHE A 654 11.59 -12.42 6.79
CA PHE A 654 11.08 -12.88 8.08
C PHE A 654 12.23 -13.12 9.03
N ILE A 655 12.27 -12.44 10.16
CA ILE A 655 13.30 -12.59 11.19
C ILE A 655 12.64 -13.16 12.45
N ILE A 656 13.24 -14.22 12.98
CA ILE A 656 12.74 -14.86 14.19
C ILE A 656 13.87 -15.01 15.21
N ASP A 657 13.64 -14.51 16.42
CA ASP A 657 14.53 -14.73 17.57
C ASP A 657 13.98 -15.88 18.43
N THR A 658 14.85 -16.79 18.85
CA THR A 658 14.52 -17.94 19.70
C THR A 658 13.28 -18.73 19.25
N PRO A 659 13.33 -19.35 18.04
CA PRO A 659 12.13 -19.91 17.40
C PRO A 659 11.50 -21.07 18.16
N PHE A 660 12.25 -21.77 19.00
CA PHE A 660 11.83 -23.00 19.67
C PHE A 660 11.74 -22.90 21.18
N ALA A 661 11.70 -21.70 21.76
CA ALA A 661 11.77 -21.45 23.19
C ALA A 661 10.79 -22.29 24.05
N ARG A 662 9.65 -22.71 23.51
CA ARG A 662 8.60 -23.46 24.25
C ARG A 662 8.02 -24.62 23.43
N ILE A 663 8.64 -24.96 22.30
CA ILE A 663 8.17 -25.98 21.37
C ILE A 663 8.84 -27.31 21.70
N ASP A 664 8.06 -28.40 21.75
CA ASP A 664 8.58 -29.73 21.93
C ASP A 664 9.34 -30.25 20.71
N THR A 665 10.14 -31.29 20.92
CA THR A 665 11.04 -31.86 19.93
C THR A 665 10.36 -32.22 18.61
N GLU A 666 9.15 -32.72 18.67
CA GLU A 666 8.44 -33.24 17.51
C GLU A 666 7.92 -32.14 16.60
N HIS A 667 7.34 -31.07 17.19
CA HIS A 667 6.88 -29.92 16.42
C HIS A 667 8.06 -29.13 15.84
N ARG A 668 9.25 -29.13 16.49
CA ARG A 668 10.46 -28.50 15.94
C ARG A 668 10.87 -29.08 14.60
N GLU A 669 10.77 -30.40 14.40
CA GLU A 669 11.06 -31.02 13.11
C GLU A 669 10.14 -30.54 12.00
N GLN A 670 8.83 -30.50 12.27
CA GLN A 670 7.84 -30.04 11.30
C GLN A 670 7.99 -28.55 10.97
N ILE A 671 8.25 -27.73 11.97
CA ILE A 671 8.51 -26.31 11.77
C ILE A 671 9.78 -26.12 10.93
N SER A 672 10.83 -26.86 11.23
CA SER A 672 12.07 -26.80 10.46
C SER A 672 11.87 -27.21 9.00
N ALA A 673 11.05 -28.25 8.74
CA ALA A 673 10.82 -28.77 7.41
C ALA A 673 9.82 -27.94 6.59
N LEU A 674 8.73 -27.46 7.21
CA LEU A 674 7.59 -26.91 6.49
C LEU A 674 7.44 -25.40 6.64
N PHE A 675 7.79 -24.84 7.80
CA PHE A 675 7.58 -23.44 8.08
C PHE A 675 8.73 -22.56 7.57
N PHE A 676 9.95 -22.76 8.06
CA PHE A 676 11.07 -21.88 7.74
C PHE A 676 11.39 -21.81 6.25
N PRO A 677 11.47 -22.92 5.48
CA PRO A 677 11.77 -22.82 4.05
C PRO A 677 10.70 -22.10 3.25
N ASN A 678 9.47 -22.05 3.76
CA ASN A 678 8.32 -21.62 2.99
C ASN A 678 7.70 -20.29 3.46
N ILE A 679 8.05 -19.74 4.64
CA ILE A 679 7.40 -18.53 5.18
C ILE A 679 7.68 -17.30 4.32
N SER A 680 8.94 -17.11 3.93
CA SER A 680 9.39 -15.94 3.16
C SER A 680 10.51 -16.31 2.18
N GLY A 681 10.77 -15.45 1.19
CA GLY A 681 11.93 -15.55 0.29
C GLY A 681 13.27 -15.25 0.98
N GLN A 682 13.26 -14.80 2.23
CA GLN A 682 14.44 -14.63 3.09
C GLN A 682 14.02 -14.81 4.55
N VAL A 683 14.68 -15.72 5.24
CA VAL A 683 14.39 -16.05 6.64
C VAL A 683 15.69 -15.93 7.45
N ILE A 684 15.68 -15.12 8.49
CA ILE A 684 16.82 -14.96 9.40
C ILE A 684 16.42 -15.56 10.74
N ILE A 685 17.13 -16.60 11.16
CA ILE A 685 16.87 -17.32 12.40
C ILE A 685 17.97 -16.96 13.39
N LEU A 686 17.60 -16.32 14.48
CA LEU A 686 18.48 -16.07 15.63
C LEU A 686 18.20 -17.15 16.66
N SER A 687 19.18 -17.98 16.99
CA SER A 687 18.96 -19.14 17.85
C SER A 687 20.04 -19.28 18.93
N THR A 688 19.68 -20.02 19.97
CA THR A 688 20.63 -20.46 21.01
C THR A 688 21.29 -21.79 20.59
N ASP A 689 22.24 -22.22 21.40
CA ASP A 689 22.99 -23.49 21.22
C ASP A 689 22.12 -24.75 21.39
N GLU A 690 20.91 -24.63 21.95
CA GLU A 690 19.99 -25.74 22.20
C GLU A 690 18.83 -25.83 21.19
N GLU A 691 18.66 -24.84 20.31
CA GLU A 691 17.44 -24.75 19.49
C GLU A 691 17.62 -25.41 18.14
N VAL A 692 18.48 -24.89 17.30
CA VAL A 692 18.65 -25.36 15.91
C VAL A 692 19.91 -26.22 15.82
N VAL A 693 19.86 -27.42 16.38
CA VAL A 693 20.99 -28.37 16.43
C VAL A 693 20.58 -29.75 15.95
N GLY A 694 21.53 -30.61 15.65
CA GLY A 694 21.30 -32.00 15.27
C GLY A 694 20.36 -32.18 14.09
N SER A 695 19.27 -32.94 14.28
CA SER A 695 18.28 -33.25 13.24
C SER A 695 17.61 -31.98 12.67
N TYR A 696 17.32 -30.99 13.49
CA TYR A 696 16.65 -29.75 13.04
C TYR A 696 17.52 -28.96 12.08
N ARG A 697 18.82 -28.82 12.39
CA ARG A 697 19.78 -28.18 11.49
C ARG A 697 19.91 -28.97 10.19
N ALA A 698 20.01 -30.32 10.26
CA ALA A 698 20.12 -31.17 9.09
C ALA A 698 18.91 -30.99 8.13
N ILE A 699 17.70 -30.80 8.66
CA ILE A 699 16.47 -30.58 7.87
C ILE A 699 16.57 -29.27 7.09
N ILE A 700 17.00 -28.18 7.72
CA ILE A 700 17.08 -26.85 7.08
C ILE A 700 18.37 -26.64 6.28
N GLN A 701 19.37 -27.51 6.41
CA GLN A 701 20.68 -27.40 5.77
C GLN A 701 20.61 -27.12 4.25
N PRO A 702 19.73 -27.76 3.46
CA PRO A 702 19.60 -27.46 2.02
C PRO A 702 19.16 -26.03 1.72
N HIS A 703 18.53 -25.36 2.67
CA HIS A 703 17.97 -24.03 2.55
C HIS A 703 18.85 -22.94 3.17
N ILE A 704 19.97 -23.32 3.84
CA ILE A 704 20.86 -22.36 4.47
C ILE A 704 21.75 -21.69 3.44
N ALA A 705 21.68 -20.35 3.38
CA ALA A 705 22.57 -19.51 2.60
C ALA A 705 23.84 -19.14 3.37
N HIS A 706 23.66 -18.70 4.63
CA HIS A 706 24.75 -18.28 5.50
C HIS A 706 24.56 -18.79 6.92
N GLU A 707 25.68 -19.07 7.59
CA GLU A 707 25.72 -19.41 9.01
C GLU A 707 26.72 -18.50 9.74
N TYR A 708 26.29 -17.98 10.88
CA TYR A 708 27.10 -17.15 11.74
C TYR A 708 26.98 -17.58 13.20
N LEU A 709 28.10 -17.46 13.94
CA LEU A 709 28.13 -17.62 15.38
C LEU A 709 28.50 -16.30 16.04
N LEU A 710 27.62 -15.82 16.92
CA LEU A 710 27.89 -14.68 17.79
C LEU A 710 28.48 -15.15 19.10
N GLU A 711 29.69 -14.77 19.39
CA GLU A 711 30.37 -15.09 20.64
C GLU A 711 30.64 -13.82 21.43
N TYR A 712 30.16 -13.79 22.68
CA TYR A 712 30.46 -12.70 23.60
C TYR A 712 31.70 -13.01 24.37
N ASN A 713 32.76 -12.22 24.17
CA ASN A 713 33.98 -12.31 24.93
C ASN A 713 33.84 -11.52 26.23
N VAL A 714 33.78 -12.24 27.37
CA VAL A 714 33.59 -11.63 28.70
C VAL A 714 34.79 -10.75 29.10
N GLU A 715 36.01 -11.11 28.68
CA GLU A 715 37.23 -10.35 29.03
C GLU A 715 37.29 -9.02 28.25
N GLN A 716 36.86 -9.02 27.02
CA GLN A 716 36.88 -7.83 26.15
C GLN A 716 35.52 -7.07 26.15
N GLY A 717 34.49 -7.60 26.78
CA GLY A 717 33.17 -6.99 26.83
C GLY A 717 32.51 -6.82 25.46
N CYS A 718 32.89 -7.60 24.47
CA CYS A 718 32.43 -7.41 23.09
C CYS A 718 31.95 -8.71 22.43
N THR A 719 31.04 -8.53 21.46
CA THR A 719 30.55 -9.59 20.57
C THR A 719 31.44 -9.70 19.35
N SER A 720 31.88 -10.89 19.01
CA SER A 720 32.53 -11.22 17.75
C SER A 720 31.59 -12.02 16.85
N VAL A 721 31.65 -11.76 15.56
CA VAL A 721 30.89 -12.48 14.52
C VAL A 721 31.84 -13.44 13.82
N GLN A 722 31.56 -14.72 13.91
CA GLN A 722 32.35 -15.76 13.26
C GLN A 722 31.52 -16.48 12.19
N PRO A 723 32.11 -16.83 11.04
CA PRO A 723 31.44 -17.69 10.06
C PRO A 723 31.29 -19.10 10.63
N GLY A 724 30.11 -19.73 10.40
CA GLY A 724 29.77 -21.05 10.90
C GLY A 724 28.72 -21.00 12.00
N TYR A 725 28.44 -22.17 12.57
CA TYR A 725 27.42 -22.36 13.61
C TYR A 725 28.00 -23.19 14.76
N PHE A 726 27.25 -23.37 15.84
CA PHE A 726 27.66 -24.16 16.97
C PHE A 726 28.24 -25.50 16.53
N LYS A 727 29.44 -25.87 17.08
CA LYS A 727 29.99 -27.20 16.83
C LYS A 727 29.13 -28.20 17.57
N GLU A 728 28.66 -29.22 16.85
CA GLU A 728 27.98 -30.35 17.49
C GLU A 728 28.96 -30.95 18.53
N ALA A 729 28.53 -30.97 19.80
CA ALA A 729 29.24 -31.76 20.79
C ALA A 729 29.31 -33.20 20.27
N LYS A 730 30.49 -33.70 20.02
CA LYS A 730 30.67 -35.13 19.69
C LYS A 730 30.03 -35.93 20.81
N ALA A 731 28.90 -36.62 20.47
CA ALA A 731 28.20 -37.54 21.35
C ALA A 731 29.12 -38.70 21.78
#